data_97992c3d91255629048953eb39a4867f
#
_entry.id   97992c3d91255629048953eb39a4867f
#
_cell.length_a   1.000
_cell.length_b   1.000
_cell.length_c   1.000
_cell.angle_alpha   90.00
_cell.angle_beta   90.00
_cell.angle_gamma   90.00
#
_symmetry.space_group_name_H-M   'P 1'
#
loop_
_entity.id
_entity.type
_entity.pdbx_description
1 polymer ?
#
loop_
_entity_poly.entity_id
_entity_poly.type
_entity_poly.pdbx_seq_one_letter_code
_entity_poly.pdbx_strand_id
1 'polypeptide(L)'
;MKRGPFVKCLPLLLLVMLASCNRDPKVQAQNYVNNGNKFFDRAKYKEAAIMYKKALSKNQLSGEAYYRLALADLQLGAPGEAVGMLRRAVGLQPDNMAAAVQLANIYLFASTQDQKNGAQLVEEGATLAAKILAKDPNSYDGHRLLGQIALLKKDNKTAITELETANRIKPYQSDVALAYYEALVRDNQEPAAEKMAREFIAQEKTFAPIYDRLYVQYMNARRLADADAIFKLKVENNPKSANYLLQLAAHYASTNRRPDMDAVIQRLTDEKQFPDGHLLAGDFYFLRLKENEPAKRQYEAGAAAFPKDKAVYQKRLVELYATTNNAAQANQLLAAILKENSKDSEAIAMRAALMITSGDPVQVNQAAVDLQSLVAKTPSNYVLKLNYAKALLAQLILDSRDPNNHDRSKLDQARLQLEDAIKLRTDFVAARELLTRIYVAKPDMAKALQSAEDLLQIDPRNLTGHLTRSAALLSLGSNAKAREELEIIAKLYPQNPDARYQVGVMAWQDKDYKKAEQVFTALNHDNPKDPRGLFGITETLASQNRLNDAIKEMDKAIAADPARSDLILGRANFYVRAQRYDEAIAAYKKLLEKEPNSPDLLYRLGETYIRKGDINLAAETFRKNVQAAPNNTLPLLKLGLILESTGPAEQAKAVYEQILKLDPNQAIALNNLAFRKAEEGSDLDAALAMAQKARQLQPNANAMADTLGWIYIKKSQSADAERIFKDLVTKEPANYTYHYHYGMALSQKGDKASAKRELQIALKNNPSKDDLKKIQDALSTL
;
A
#
# COMPACT_ATOMS: atom_id res chain seq x y z
N MET A 1 -47.48 1.71 -98.39
CA MET A 1 -46.00 1.62 -98.51
C MET A 1 -45.36 2.28 -97.36
N LYS A 2 -44.33 1.66 -96.82
CA LYS A 2 -43.38 2.05 -95.77
C LYS A 2 -43.86 2.03 -94.29
N ARG A 3 -43.67 0.91 -93.70
CA ARG A 3 -43.59 0.66 -92.25
C ARG A 3 -42.34 1.39 -91.67
N GLY A 4 -42.48 2.20 -90.61
CA GLY A 4 -41.41 2.80 -89.84
C GLY A 4 -41.29 2.10 -88.46
N PRO A 5 -40.16 2.12 -87.83
CA PRO A 5 -39.78 1.15 -86.81
C PRO A 5 -40.13 1.64 -85.38
N PHE A 6 -40.97 0.88 -84.70
CA PHE A 6 -41.35 1.13 -83.30
C PHE A 6 -41.07 -0.09 -82.39
N VAL A 7 -39.89 -0.69 -82.48
CA VAL A 7 -39.52 -1.79 -81.59
C VAL A 7 -37.99 -1.78 -81.32
N LYS A 8 -37.46 -0.77 -80.65
CA LYS A 8 -36.04 -0.85 -80.05
C LYS A 8 -35.80 -0.09 -78.75
N CYS A 9 -36.81 0.51 -78.11
CA CYS A 9 -36.60 1.27 -76.88
C CYS A 9 -36.99 0.53 -75.59
N LEU A 10 -37.64 -0.65 -75.62
CA LEU A 10 -38.05 -1.36 -74.41
C LEU A 10 -36.92 -2.01 -73.58
N PRO A 11 -35.87 -2.63 -74.18
CA PRO A 11 -34.83 -3.21 -73.38
C PRO A 11 -33.88 -2.17 -72.71
N LEU A 12 -33.77 -0.96 -73.29
CA LEU A 12 -32.93 0.12 -72.70
C LEU A 12 -33.56 0.76 -71.46
N LEU A 13 -34.89 0.88 -71.41
CA LEU A 13 -35.60 1.37 -70.23
C LEU A 13 -35.53 0.42 -69.04
N LEU A 14 -35.60 -0.93 -69.32
CA LEU A 14 -35.43 -1.93 -68.25
C LEU A 14 -34.03 -2.00 -67.71
N LEU A 15 -32.98 -1.79 -68.53
CA LEU A 15 -31.60 -1.72 -68.10
C LEU A 15 -31.30 -0.45 -67.31
N VAL A 16 -31.88 0.67 -67.58
CA VAL A 16 -31.78 1.94 -66.87
C VAL A 16 -32.54 1.86 -65.55
N MET A 17 -33.67 1.19 -65.43
CA MET A 17 -34.36 0.97 -64.16
C MET A 17 -33.54 -0.02 -63.24
N LEU A 18 -32.92 -1.05 -63.77
CA LEU A 18 -32.06 -1.96 -62.99
C LEU A 18 -30.76 -1.29 -62.55
N ALA A 19 -30.18 -0.36 -63.32
CA ALA A 19 -29.00 0.40 -62.97
C ALA A 19 -29.32 1.54 -61.95
N SER A 20 -30.57 2.07 -61.96
CA SER A 20 -30.97 3.08 -60.97
C SER A 20 -31.26 2.49 -59.58
N CYS A 21 -31.80 1.26 -59.50
CA CYS A 21 -32.02 0.57 -58.23
C CYS A 21 -30.71 0.29 -57.48
N ASN A 22 -29.58 0.09 -58.16
CA ASN A 22 -28.30 -0.17 -57.53
C ASN A 22 -27.60 1.12 -57.05
N ARG A 23 -28.12 2.29 -57.36
CA ARG A 23 -27.61 3.61 -56.91
C ARG A 23 -28.38 4.20 -55.73
N ASP A 24 -29.52 3.64 -55.36
CA ASP A 24 -30.26 4.12 -54.20
C ASP A 24 -29.48 3.87 -52.94
N PRO A 25 -29.18 4.92 -52.15
CA PRO A 25 -28.45 4.81 -50.89
C PRO A 25 -29.06 3.82 -49.88
N LYS A 26 -30.40 3.68 -49.87
CA LYS A 26 -31.10 2.72 -49.00
C LYS A 26 -30.81 1.28 -49.44
N VAL A 27 -30.83 1.00 -50.73
CA VAL A 27 -30.49 -0.34 -51.27
C VAL A 27 -29.05 -0.68 -51.03
N GLN A 28 -28.14 0.27 -51.20
CA GLN A 28 -26.70 0.09 -50.87
C GLN A 28 -26.50 -0.19 -49.38
N ALA A 29 -27.17 0.56 -48.51
CA ALA A 29 -27.12 0.34 -47.05
C ALA A 29 -27.58 -1.06 -46.70
N GLN A 30 -28.71 -1.53 -47.26
CA GLN A 30 -29.23 -2.87 -47.00
C GLN A 30 -28.26 -3.96 -47.48
N ASN A 31 -27.62 -3.78 -48.63
CA ASN A 31 -26.59 -4.70 -49.11
C ASN A 31 -25.38 -4.80 -48.13
N TYR A 32 -24.98 -3.66 -47.53
CA TYR A 32 -23.96 -3.67 -46.51
C TYR A 32 -24.41 -4.36 -45.21
N VAL A 33 -25.68 -4.16 -44.78
CA VAL A 33 -26.27 -4.89 -43.64
C VAL A 33 -26.25 -6.40 -43.91
N ASN A 34 -26.71 -6.83 -45.07
CA ASN A 34 -26.72 -8.25 -45.43
C ASN A 34 -25.33 -8.88 -45.48
N ASN A 35 -24.35 -8.14 -45.97
CA ASN A 35 -22.94 -8.59 -45.92
C ASN A 35 -22.39 -8.61 -44.50
N GLY A 36 -22.74 -7.62 -43.67
CA GLY A 36 -22.39 -7.60 -42.22
C GLY A 36 -22.97 -8.82 -41.50
N ASN A 37 -24.24 -9.18 -41.78
CA ASN A 37 -24.90 -10.37 -41.20
C ASN A 37 -24.12 -11.65 -41.54
N LYS A 38 -23.64 -11.82 -42.79
CA LYS A 38 -22.79 -12.98 -43.16
C LYS A 38 -21.48 -13.06 -42.40
N PHE A 39 -20.86 -11.91 -42.03
CA PHE A 39 -19.69 -11.89 -41.18
C PHE A 39 -20.04 -12.18 -39.72
N PHE A 40 -21.14 -11.61 -39.22
CA PHE A 40 -21.64 -11.84 -37.88
C PHE A 40 -21.91 -13.31 -37.59
N ASP A 41 -22.62 -13.99 -38.52
CA ASP A 41 -22.94 -15.42 -38.42
C ASP A 41 -21.71 -16.34 -38.43
N ARG A 42 -20.55 -15.83 -38.90
CA ARG A 42 -19.26 -16.49 -38.86
C ARG A 42 -18.39 -16.07 -37.68
N ALA A 43 -18.96 -15.41 -36.69
CA ALA A 43 -18.30 -14.83 -35.55
C ALA A 43 -17.17 -13.82 -35.86
N LYS A 44 -17.16 -13.25 -37.09
CA LYS A 44 -16.24 -12.20 -37.51
C LYS A 44 -16.81 -10.82 -37.18
N TYR A 45 -16.88 -10.53 -35.89
CA TYR A 45 -17.60 -9.37 -35.36
C TYR A 45 -16.97 -8.02 -35.76
N LYS A 46 -15.64 -7.94 -35.87
CA LYS A 46 -14.92 -6.73 -36.34
C LYS A 46 -15.28 -6.37 -37.76
N GLU A 47 -15.26 -7.37 -38.66
CA GLU A 47 -15.64 -7.22 -40.08
C GLU A 47 -17.13 -6.89 -40.23
N ALA A 48 -17.98 -7.52 -39.42
CA ALA A 48 -19.40 -7.21 -39.36
C ALA A 48 -19.64 -5.73 -38.99
N ALA A 49 -18.99 -5.24 -37.91
CA ALA A 49 -19.09 -3.86 -37.46
C ALA A 49 -18.68 -2.87 -38.57
N ILE A 50 -17.61 -3.16 -39.32
CA ILE A 50 -17.17 -2.33 -40.46
C ILE A 50 -18.28 -2.27 -41.54
N MET A 51 -18.93 -3.39 -41.86
CA MET A 51 -20.01 -3.40 -42.86
C MET A 51 -21.21 -2.60 -42.37
N TYR A 52 -21.61 -2.74 -41.10
CA TYR A 52 -22.72 -1.97 -40.52
C TYR A 52 -22.38 -0.45 -40.47
N LYS A 53 -21.16 -0.06 -40.15
CA LYS A 53 -20.71 1.33 -40.25
C LYS A 53 -20.76 1.87 -41.68
N LYS A 54 -20.43 1.04 -42.71
CA LYS A 54 -20.61 1.39 -44.14
C LYS A 54 -22.09 1.52 -44.50
N ALA A 55 -22.96 0.65 -43.97
CA ALA A 55 -24.39 0.80 -44.14
C ALA A 55 -24.90 2.16 -43.61
N LEU A 56 -24.48 2.53 -42.40
CA LEU A 56 -24.83 3.80 -41.78
C LEU A 56 -24.27 5.02 -42.54
N SER A 57 -23.11 4.89 -43.18
CA SER A 57 -22.56 5.95 -44.05
C SER A 57 -23.40 6.19 -45.30
N LYS A 58 -24.21 5.21 -45.76
CA LYS A 58 -25.14 5.32 -46.90
C LYS A 58 -26.54 5.73 -46.46
N ASN A 59 -27.00 5.23 -45.30
CA ASN A 59 -28.31 5.56 -44.76
C ASN A 59 -28.22 5.71 -43.24
N GLN A 60 -28.07 6.91 -42.75
CA GLN A 60 -27.99 7.25 -41.30
C GLN A 60 -29.32 7.03 -40.56
N LEU A 61 -30.42 6.76 -41.27
CA LEU A 61 -31.72 6.49 -40.68
C LEU A 61 -32.06 4.99 -40.65
N SER A 62 -31.08 4.11 -40.89
CA SER A 62 -31.27 2.66 -40.83
C SER A 62 -31.21 2.17 -39.37
N GLY A 63 -32.37 2.04 -38.73
CA GLY A 63 -32.49 1.46 -37.40
C GLY A 63 -31.96 0.02 -37.30
N GLU A 64 -32.14 -0.78 -38.37
CA GLU A 64 -31.58 -2.12 -38.45
C GLU A 64 -30.05 -2.12 -38.42
N ALA A 65 -29.43 -1.21 -39.19
CA ALA A 65 -27.94 -1.12 -39.19
C ALA A 65 -27.40 -0.72 -37.81
N TYR A 66 -28.08 0.20 -37.12
CA TYR A 66 -27.70 0.54 -35.71
C TYR A 66 -27.87 -0.66 -34.77
N TYR A 67 -29.00 -1.38 -34.88
CA TYR A 67 -29.23 -2.58 -34.06
C TYR A 67 -28.16 -3.65 -34.29
N ARG A 68 -27.85 -3.95 -35.55
CA ARG A 68 -26.83 -4.96 -35.92
C ARG A 68 -25.41 -4.54 -35.48
N LEU A 69 -25.10 -3.24 -35.61
CA LEU A 69 -23.83 -2.71 -35.12
C LEU A 69 -23.71 -2.88 -33.60
N ALA A 70 -24.77 -2.54 -32.86
CA ALA A 70 -24.78 -2.72 -31.42
C ALA A 70 -24.55 -4.17 -30.99
N LEU A 71 -25.17 -5.14 -31.70
CA LEU A 71 -24.93 -6.56 -31.42
C LEU A 71 -23.45 -6.95 -31.67
N ALA A 72 -22.83 -6.39 -32.72
CA ALA A 72 -21.42 -6.63 -32.99
C ALA A 72 -20.53 -6.00 -31.91
N ASP A 73 -20.84 -4.78 -31.47
CA ASP A 73 -20.09 -4.08 -30.39
C ASP A 73 -20.22 -4.84 -29.06
N LEU A 74 -21.37 -5.42 -28.74
CA LEU A 74 -21.53 -6.28 -27.54
C LEU A 74 -20.62 -7.52 -27.60
N GLN A 75 -20.53 -8.17 -28.77
CA GLN A 75 -19.66 -9.33 -28.96
C GLN A 75 -18.17 -8.95 -28.91
N LEU A 76 -17.82 -7.71 -29.16
CA LEU A 76 -16.48 -7.14 -29.09
C LEU A 76 -16.13 -6.61 -27.68
N GLY A 77 -17.06 -6.69 -26.73
CA GLY A 77 -16.84 -6.23 -25.35
C GLY A 77 -16.95 -4.70 -25.18
N ALA A 78 -17.67 -4.02 -26.06
CA ALA A 78 -17.88 -2.57 -26.05
C ALA A 78 -19.34 -2.18 -25.71
N PRO A 79 -19.86 -2.51 -24.51
CA PRO A 79 -21.27 -2.25 -24.15
C PRO A 79 -21.61 -0.75 -24.09
N GLY A 80 -20.66 0.11 -23.77
CA GLY A 80 -20.89 1.56 -23.77
C GLY A 80 -21.23 2.12 -25.14
N GLU A 81 -20.56 1.64 -26.22
CA GLU A 81 -20.85 2.02 -27.59
C GLU A 81 -22.19 1.44 -28.05
N ALA A 82 -22.47 0.18 -27.68
CA ALA A 82 -23.71 -0.51 -28.03
C ALA A 82 -24.96 0.22 -27.52
N VAL A 83 -24.92 0.81 -26.29
CA VAL A 83 -26.06 1.59 -25.77
C VAL A 83 -26.44 2.74 -26.69
N GLY A 84 -25.46 3.50 -27.18
CA GLY A 84 -25.69 4.62 -28.08
C GLY A 84 -26.36 4.14 -29.41
N MET A 85 -25.88 3.02 -29.92
CA MET A 85 -26.44 2.42 -31.17
C MET A 85 -27.85 1.88 -30.94
N LEU A 86 -28.10 1.20 -29.81
CA LEU A 86 -29.44 0.68 -29.47
C LEU A 86 -30.45 1.81 -29.24
N ARG A 87 -30.09 2.89 -28.58
CA ARG A 87 -30.97 4.07 -28.44
C ARG A 87 -31.38 4.64 -29.81
N ARG A 88 -30.43 4.73 -30.74
CA ARG A 88 -30.71 5.14 -32.12
C ARG A 88 -31.60 4.15 -32.85
N ALA A 89 -31.34 2.84 -32.70
CA ALA A 89 -32.18 1.80 -33.31
C ALA A 89 -33.64 1.88 -32.84
N VAL A 90 -33.85 1.95 -31.50
CA VAL A 90 -35.20 2.06 -30.91
C VAL A 90 -35.90 3.37 -31.28
N GLY A 91 -35.14 4.48 -31.38
CA GLY A 91 -35.71 5.76 -31.81
C GLY A 91 -36.13 5.80 -33.27
N LEU A 92 -35.34 5.19 -34.17
CA LEU A 92 -35.62 5.16 -35.60
C LEU A 92 -36.63 4.07 -35.99
N GLN A 93 -36.63 2.94 -35.27
CA GLN A 93 -37.56 1.82 -35.47
C GLN A 93 -38.21 1.44 -34.14
N PRO A 94 -39.25 2.18 -33.72
CA PRO A 94 -39.91 1.93 -32.43
C PRO A 94 -40.52 0.52 -32.34
N ASP A 95 -40.75 -0.14 -33.48
CA ASP A 95 -41.28 -1.50 -33.59
C ASP A 95 -40.20 -2.60 -33.50
N ASN A 96 -38.94 -2.24 -33.44
CA ASN A 96 -37.83 -3.19 -33.24
C ASN A 96 -37.78 -3.64 -31.80
N MET A 97 -38.61 -4.58 -31.39
CA MET A 97 -38.68 -5.09 -30.02
C MET A 97 -37.36 -5.75 -29.59
N ALA A 98 -36.64 -6.40 -30.52
CA ALA A 98 -35.36 -7.01 -30.21
C ALA A 98 -34.29 -5.96 -29.77
N ALA A 99 -34.29 -4.78 -30.41
CA ALA A 99 -33.45 -3.68 -30.01
C ALA A 99 -33.85 -3.14 -28.62
N ALA A 100 -35.14 -3.03 -28.33
CA ALA A 100 -35.69 -2.58 -27.06
C ALA A 100 -35.31 -3.57 -25.92
N VAL A 101 -35.41 -4.88 -26.17
CA VAL A 101 -35.03 -5.93 -25.23
C VAL A 101 -33.53 -5.83 -24.88
N GLN A 102 -32.67 -5.71 -25.90
CA GLN A 102 -31.23 -5.60 -25.67
C GLN A 102 -30.87 -4.34 -24.90
N LEU A 103 -31.47 -3.20 -25.20
CA LEU A 103 -31.26 -1.95 -24.50
C LEU A 103 -31.70 -2.06 -23.04
N ALA A 104 -32.87 -2.64 -22.77
CA ALA A 104 -33.35 -2.85 -21.41
C ALA A 104 -32.44 -3.78 -20.60
N ASN A 105 -31.95 -4.89 -21.19
CA ASN A 105 -30.99 -5.78 -20.53
C ASN A 105 -29.73 -5.05 -20.12
N ILE A 106 -29.19 -4.18 -21.00
CA ILE A 106 -27.98 -3.41 -20.66
C ILE A 106 -28.28 -2.39 -19.54
N TYR A 107 -29.45 -1.74 -19.59
CA TYR A 107 -29.82 -0.80 -18.51
C TYR A 107 -29.97 -1.48 -17.17
N LEU A 108 -30.59 -2.66 -17.11
CA LEU A 108 -30.68 -3.44 -15.86
C LEU A 108 -29.34 -3.88 -15.36
N PHE A 109 -28.44 -4.34 -16.23
CA PHE A 109 -27.08 -4.68 -15.81
C PHE A 109 -26.31 -3.44 -15.32
N ALA A 110 -26.33 -2.34 -16.05
CA ALA A 110 -25.63 -1.12 -15.67
C ALA A 110 -26.19 -0.50 -14.39
N SER A 111 -27.50 -0.63 -14.11
CA SER A 111 -28.13 -0.12 -12.89
C SER A 111 -27.59 -0.75 -11.62
N THR A 112 -27.08 -1.98 -11.69
CA THR A 112 -26.46 -2.67 -10.54
C THR A 112 -25.02 -2.23 -10.27
N GLN A 113 -24.38 -1.57 -11.25
CA GLN A 113 -22.97 -1.12 -11.15
C GLN A 113 -22.86 0.39 -10.87
N ASP A 114 -23.84 1.19 -11.30
CA ASP A 114 -23.85 2.65 -11.16
C ASP A 114 -24.79 3.10 -10.02
N GLN A 115 -24.24 3.34 -8.84
CA GLN A 115 -25.01 3.79 -7.69
C GLN A 115 -25.68 5.16 -7.90
N LYS A 116 -25.13 6.01 -8.78
CA LYS A 116 -25.63 7.38 -8.99
C LYS A 116 -26.81 7.43 -9.94
N ASN A 117 -26.72 6.69 -11.05
CA ASN A 117 -27.74 6.75 -12.13
C ASN A 117 -28.60 5.47 -12.20
N GLY A 118 -28.34 4.48 -11.33
CA GLY A 118 -29.00 3.18 -11.36
C GLY A 118 -30.51 3.25 -11.34
N ALA A 119 -31.09 4.11 -10.49
CA ALA A 119 -32.54 4.28 -10.42
C ALA A 119 -33.16 4.78 -11.74
N GLN A 120 -32.49 5.72 -12.42
CA GLN A 120 -32.94 6.23 -13.72
C GLN A 120 -32.88 5.14 -14.79
N LEU A 121 -31.81 4.33 -14.82
CA LEU A 121 -31.68 3.23 -15.78
C LEU A 121 -32.77 2.17 -15.58
N VAL A 122 -33.18 1.90 -14.35
CA VAL A 122 -34.31 1.00 -14.05
C VAL A 122 -35.61 1.54 -14.61
N GLU A 123 -35.89 2.86 -14.50
CA GLU A 123 -37.09 3.49 -15.05
C GLU A 123 -37.07 3.51 -16.57
N GLU A 124 -35.94 3.79 -17.20
CA GLU A 124 -35.79 3.68 -18.66
C GLU A 124 -36.04 2.24 -19.14
N GLY A 125 -35.51 1.25 -18.40
CA GLY A 125 -35.77 -0.17 -18.65
C GLY A 125 -37.27 -0.54 -18.53
N ALA A 126 -37.94 -0.01 -17.50
CA ALA A 126 -39.36 -0.22 -17.27
C ALA A 126 -40.23 0.33 -18.44
N THR A 127 -39.84 1.51 -18.92
CA THR A 127 -40.52 2.12 -20.09
C THR A 127 -40.39 1.25 -21.35
N LEU A 128 -39.22 0.66 -21.57
CA LEU A 128 -39.00 -0.25 -22.69
C LEU A 128 -39.80 -1.55 -22.52
N ALA A 129 -39.83 -2.15 -21.35
CA ALA A 129 -40.58 -3.37 -21.05
C ALA A 129 -42.11 -3.15 -21.23
N ALA A 130 -42.63 -2.03 -20.73
CA ALA A 130 -44.03 -1.65 -20.93
C ALA A 130 -44.40 -1.49 -22.41
N LYS A 131 -43.50 -0.89 -23.21
CA LYS A 131 -43.67 -0.74 -24.63
C LYS A 131 -43.70 -2.09 -25.38
N ILE A 132 -42.85 -3.03 -24.96
CA ILE A 132 -42.81 -4.40 -25.49
C ILE A 132 -44.15 -5.08 -25.22
N LEU A 133 -44.68 -5.02 -24.00
CA LEU A 133 -45.93 -5.63 -23.59
C LEU A 133 -47.16 -4.94 -24.22
N ALA A 134 -47.11 -3.62 -24.43
CA ALA A 134 -48.17 -2.91 -25.15
C ALA A 134 -48.35 -3.41 -26.61
N LYS A 135 -47.24 -3.88 -27.23
CA LYS A 135 -47.29 -4.44 -28.59
C LYS A 135 -47.60 -5.93 -28.58
N ASP A 136 -47.06 -6.69 -27.66
CA ASP A 136 -47.31 -8.11 -27.46
C ASP A 136 -47.54 -8.42 -25.99
N PRO A 137 -48.81 -8.48 -25.55
CA PRO A 137 -49.18 -8.80 -24.17
C PRO A 137 -48.72 -10.18 -23.68
N ASN A 138 -48.29 -11.07 -24.57
CA ASN A 138 -47.76 -12.39 -24.25
C ASN A 138 -46.24 -12.47 -24.50
N SER A 139 -45.56 -11.33 -24.54
CA SER A 139 -44.11 -11.31 -24.73
C SER A 139 -43.35 -11.89 -23.52
N TYR A 140 -42.66 -12.99 -23.74
CA TYR A 140 -41.74 -13.57 -22.76
C TYR A 140 -40.75 -12.53 -22.22
N ASP A 141 -40.09 -11.81 -23.14
CA ASP A 141 -39.09 -10.81 -22.77
C ASP A 141 -39.69 -9.61 -22.01
N GLY A 142 -40.90 -9.22 -22.38
CA GLY A 142 -41.61 -8.13 -21.68
C GLY A 142 -41.89 -8.48 -20.24
N HIS A 143 -42.47 -9.65 -19.98
CA HIS A 143 -42.76 -10.13 -18.62
C HIS A 143 -41.46 -10.40 -17.80
N ARG A 144 -40.50 -11.02 -18.44
CA ARG A 144 -39.17 -11.26 -17.80
C ARG A 144 -38.53 -9.95 -17.36
N LEU A 145 -38.48 -8.94 -18.22
CA LEU A 145 -37.88 -7.63 -17.91
C LEU A 145 -38.65 -6.92 -16.79
N LEU A 146 -40.00 -6.88 -16.85
CA LEU A 146 -40.79 -6.28 -15.75
C LEU A 146 -40.60 -6.98 -14.46
N GLY A 147 -40.53 -8.31 -14.42
CA GLY A 147 -40.28 -9.07 -13.23
C GLY A 147 -38.90 -8.78 -12.61
N GLN A 148 -37.85 -8.70 -13.44
CA GLN A 148 -36.52 -8.33 -12.99
C GLN A 148 -36.46 -6.87 -12.49
N ILE A 149 -37.14 -5.96 -13.14
CA ILE A 149 -37.28 -4.55 -12.72
C ILE A 149 -37.99 -4.44 -11.36
N ALA A 150 -39.10 -5.20 -11.19
CA ALA A 150 -39.83 -5.23 -9.92
C ALA A 150 -38.94 -5.74 -8.77
N LEU A 151 -38.08 -6.73 -9.00
CA LEU A 151 -37.08 -7.19 -8.02
C LEU A 151 -36.10 -6.06 -7.64
N LEU A 152 -35.62 -5.29 -8.61
CA LEU A 152 -34.73 -4.15 -8.34
C LEU A 152 -35.45 -3.04 -7.56
N LYS A 153 -36.76 -2.84 -7.82
CA LYS A 153 -37.60 -1.91 -7.09
C LYS A 153 -38.11 -2.45 -5.74
N LYS A 154 -37.75 -3.70 -5.39
CA LYS A 154 -38.21 -4.42 -4.20
C LYS A 154 -39.73 -4.67 -4.15
N ASP A 155 -40.39 -4.65 -5.29
CA ASP A 155 -41.79 -5.03 -5.45
C ASP A 155 -41.88 -6.52 -5.75
N ASN A 156 -41.80 -7.33 -4.68
CA ASN A 156 -41.74 -8.78 -4.81
C ASN A 156 -43.04 -9.38 -5.40
N LYS A 157 -44.19 -8.79 -5.10
CA LYS A 157 -45.49 -9.29 -5.60
C LYS A 157 -45.62 -9.14 -7.12
N THR A 158 -45.31 -7.97 -7.65
CA THR A 158 -45.27 -7.74 -9.11
C THR A 158 -44.19 -8.63 -9.74
N ALA A 159 -43.01 -8.77 -9.11
CA ALA A 159 -41.96 -9.65 -9.62
C ALA A 159 -42.44 -11.10 -9.76
N ILE A 160 -43.13 -11.65 -8.74
CA ILE A 160 -43.67 -13.02 -8.77
C ILE A 160 -44.67 -13.17 -9.94
N THR A 161 -45.63 -12.26 -10.05
CA THR A 161 -46.68 -12.31 -11.08
C THR A 161 -46.10 -12.30 -12.51
N GLU A 162 -45.16 -11.41 -12.74
CA GLU A 162 -44.52 -11.21 -14.03
C GLU A 162 -43.60 -12.37 -14.42
N LEU A 163 -42.78 -12.84 -13.46
CA LEU A 163 -41.86 -13.96 -13.70
C LEU A 163 -42.59 -15.31 -13.81
N GLU A 164 -43.67 -15.51 -13.07
CA GLU A 164 -44.54 -16.66 -13.24
C GLU A 164 -45.17 -16.67 -14.65
N THR A 165 -45.64 -15.52 -15.14
CA THR A 165 -46.18 -15.37 -16.49
C THR A 165 -45.10 -15.65 -17.54
N ALA A 166 -43.90 -15.11 -17.40
CA ALA A 166 -42.77 -15.40 -18.27
C ALA A 166 -42.45 -16.91 -18.29
N ASN A 167 -42.42 -17.56 -17.12
CA ASN A 167 -42.15 -18.99 -17.00
C ASN A 167 -43.25 -19.84 -17.63
N ARG A 168 -44.51 -19.39 -17.61
CA ARG A 168 -45.64 -20.05 -18.28
C ARG A 168 -45.54 -19.95 -19.81
N ILE A 169 -45.05 -18.80 -20.32
CA ILE A 169 -44.90 -18.57 -21.79
C ILE A 169 -43.73 -19.38 -22.34
N LYS A 170 -42.58 -19.36 -21.66
CA LYS A 170 -41.38 -20.19 -21.95
C LYS A 170 -40.92 -20.86 -20.68
N PRO A 171 -41.33 -22.11 -20.42
CA PRO A 171 -40.93 -22.83 -19.21
C PRO A 171 -39.41 -23.10 -19.15
N TYR A 172 -38.91 -23.20 -17.97
CA TYR A 172 -37.56 -23.68 -17.65
C TYR A 172 -36.43 -22.85 -18.27
N GLN A 173 -36.65 -21.55 -18.42
CA GLN A 173 -35.55 -20.64 -18.82
C GLN A 173 -34.71 -20.24 -17.57
N SER A 174 -33.42 -20.41 -17.66
CA SER A 174 -32.52 -20.22 -16.53
C SER A 174 -32.47 -18.80 -15.96
N ASP A 175 -32.61 -17.79 -16.80
CA ASP A 175 -32.64 -16.37 -16.42
C ASP A 175 -33.93 -15.98 -15.67
N VAL A 176 -35.05 -16.60 -16.01
CA VAL A 176 -36.33 -16.45 -15.29
C VAL A 176 -36.32 -17.27 -14.00
N ALA A 177 -35.86 -18.51 -14.05
CA ALA A 177 -35.87 -19.41 -12.88
C ALA A 177 -35.15 -18.84 -11.65
N LEU A 178 -33.97 -18.26 -11.83
CA LEU A 178 -33.24 -17.63 -10.70
C LEU A 178 -33.97 -16.39 -10.19
N ALA A 179 -34.48 -15.53 -11.07
CA ALA A 179 -35.19 -14.33 -10.67
C ALA A 179 -36.51 -14.67 -9.95
N TYR A 180 -37.24 -15.67 -10.49
CA TYR A 180 -38.49 -16.11 -9.88
C TYR A 180 -38.27 -16.75 -8.50
N TYR A 181 -37.26 -17.60 -8.39
CA TYR A 181 -36.84 -18.13 -7.09
C TYR A 181 -36.55 -17.02 -6.08
N GLU A 182 -35.78 -16.03 -6.48
CA GLU A 182 -35.41 -14.92 -5.61
C GLU A 182 -36.61 -14.05 -5.22
N ALA A 183 -37.55 -13.81 -6.13
CA ALA A 183 -38.80 -13.10 -5.85
C ALA A 183 -39.63 -13.83 -4.79
N LEU A 184 -39.79 -15.14 -4.91
CA LEU A 184 -40.52 -15.97 -3.94
C LEU A 184 -39.87 -15.96 -2.56
N VAL A 185 -38.53 -16.11 -2.50
CA VAL A 185 -37.81 -16.08 -1.22
C VAL A 185 -37.92 -14.71 -0.55
N ARG A 186 -37.78 -13.62 -1.31
CA ARG A 186 -37.91 -12.25 -0.77
C ARG A 186 -39.34 -11.93 -0.28
N ASP A 187 -40.34 -12.62 -0.80
CA ASP A 187 -41.76 -12.51 -0.36
C ASP A 187 -42.10 -13.53 0.76
N ASN A 188 -41.10 -14.19 1.36
CA ASN A 188 -41.23 -15.23 2.38
C ASN A 188 -42.10 -16.44 1.93
N GLN A 189 -42.02 -16.80 0.65
CA GLN A 189 -42.69 -17.95 0.06
C GLN A 189 -41.71 -19.10 -0.20
N GLU A 190 -40.88 -19.46 0.77
CA GLU A 190 -39.83 -20.49 0.63
C GLU A 190 -40.35 -21.86 0.15
N PRO A 191 -41.54 -22.36 0.57
CA PRO A 191 -42.04 -23.61 0.05
C PRO A 191 -42.37 -23.55 -1.46
N ALA A 192 -42.88 -22.41 -1.96
CA ALA A 192 -43.14 -22.22 -3.38
C ALA A 192 -41.83 -22.11 -4.19
N ALA A 193 -40.82 -21.43 -3.62
CA ALA A 193 -39.49 -21.34 -4.21
C ALA A 193 -38.85 -22.73 -4.34
N GLU A 194 -38.93 -23.54 -3.28
CA GLU A 194 -38.41 -24.92 -3.28
C GLU A 194 -39.11 -25.77 -4.34
N LYS A 195 -40.44 -25.72 -4.42
CA LYS A 195 -41.23 -26.45 -5.40
C LYS A 195 -40.83 -26.09 -6.83
N MET A 196 -40.81 -24.80 -7.13
CA MET A 196 -40.42 -24.29 -8.44
C MET A 196 -38.99 -24.71 -8.83
N ALA A 197 -38.03 -24.59 -7.90
CA ALA A 197 -36.67 -24.97 -8.16
C ALA A 197 -36.50 -26.49 -8.40
N ARG A 198 -37.21 -27.34 -7.67
CA ARG A 198 -37.20 -28.79 -7.89
C ARG A 198 -37.82 -29.17 -9.25
N GLU A 199 -38.92 -28.52 -9.64
CA GLU A 199 -39.54 -28.70 -10.98
C GLU A 199 -38.56 -28.27 -12.08
N PHE A 200 -37.86 -27.13 -11.90
CA PHE A 200 -36.82 -26.68 -12.82
C PHE A 200 -35.68 -27.68 -12.96
N ILE A 201 -35.14 -28.19 -11.82
CA ILE A 201 -34.02 -29.18 -11.78
C ILE A 201 -34.45 -30.48 -12.52
N ALA A 202 -35.71 -30.89 -12.43
CA ALA A 202 -36.17 -32.11 -13.09
C ALA A 202 -36.02 -32.02 -14.63
N GLN A 203 -36.10 -30.81 -15.18
CA GLN A 203 -36.01 -30.55 -16.64
C GLN A 203 -34.57 -30.13 -17.02
N GLU A 204 -34.00 -29.15 -16.30
CA GLU A 204 -32.70 -28.54 -16.56
C GLU A 204 -31.64 -29.03 -15.54
N LYS A 205 -31.33 -30.33 -15.60
CA LYS A 205 -30.50 -31.05 -14.62
C LYS A 205 -29.11 -30.46 -14.42
N THR A 206 -28.53 -29.84 -15.44
CA THR A 206 -27.14 -29.38 -15.40
C THR A 206 -26.96 -27.94 -14.93
N PHE A 207 -28.05 -27.21 -14.73
CA PHE A 207 -28.01 -25.80 -14.33
C PHE A 207 -27.67 -25.63 -12.84
N ALA A 208 -26.38 -25.60 -12.51
CA ALA A 208 -25.88 -25.58 -11.15
C ALA A 208 -26.39 -24.43 -10.26
N PRO A 209 -26.59 -23.19 -10.72
CA PRO A 209 -26.96 -22.07 -9.84
C PRO A 209 -28.23 -22.31 -9.02
N ILE A 210 -29.23 -23.05 -9.55
CA ILE A 210 -30.47 -23.29 -8.81
C ILE A 210 -30.29 -24.25 -7.63
N TYR A 211 -29.35 -25.22 -7.75
CA TYR A 211 -28.96 -26.09 -6.64
C TYR A 211 -28.31 -25.30 -5.52
N ASP A 212 -27.47 -24.32 -5.86
CA ASP A 212 -26.79 -23.48 -4.89
C ASP A 212 -27.80 -22.62 -4.10
N ARG A 213 -28.86 -22.14 -4.76
CA ARG A 213 -29.95 -21.39 -4.10
C ARG A 213 -30.69 -22.28 -3.10
N LEU A 214 -31.09 -23.49 -3.50
CA LEU A 214 -31.75 -24.45 -2.62
C LEU A 214 -30.82 -24.86 -1.44
N TYR A 215 -29.56 -25.09 -1.73
CA TYR A 215 -28.60 -25.42 -0.67
C TYR A 215 -28.51 -24.32 0.39
N VAL A 216 -28.38 -23.07 -0.02
CA VAL A 216 -28.34 -21.93 0.91
C VAL A 216 -29.64 -21.82 1.71
N GLN A 217 -30.79 -22.00 1.08
CA GLN A 217 -32.09 -22.01 1.76
C GLN A 217 -32.15 -23.09 2.83
N TYR A 218 -31.74 -24.33 2.52
CA TYR A 218 -31.76 -25.44 3.47
C TYR A 218 -30.76 -25.26 4.62
N MET A 219 -29.58 -24.71 4.33
CA MET A 219 -28.58 -24.40 5.37
C MET A 219 -29.10 -23.33 6.33
N ASN A 220 -29.72 -22.27 5.82
CA ASN A 220 -30.32 -21.20 6.64
C ASN A 220 -31.48 -21.72 7.50
N ALA A 221 -32.27 -22.64 6.96
CA ALA A 221 -33.38 -23.29 7.67
C ALA A 221 -32.91 -24.46 8.56
N ARG A 222 -31.60 -24.74 8.66
CA ARG A 222 -31.00 -25.88 9.38
C ARG A 222 -31.52 -27.24 8.93
N ARG A 223 -32.00 -27.36 7.70
CA ARG A 223 -32.46 -28.58 7.06
C ARG A 223 -31.28 -29.34 6.44
N LEU A 224 -30.36 -29.84 7.28
CA LEU A 224 -29.10 -30.45 6.85
C LEU A 224 -29.28 -31.65 5.91
N ALA A 225 -30.29 -32.49 6.15
CA ALA A 225 -30.58 -33.64 5.28
C ALA A 225 -30.96 -33.23 3.86
N ASP A 226 -31.74 -32.15 3.71
CA ASP A 226 -32.13 -31.61 2.41
C ASP A 226 -30.96 -30.93 1.72
N ALA A 227 -30.11 -30.23 2.49
CA ALA A 227 -28.86 -29.63 1.98
C ALA A 227 -27.92 -30.72 1.42
N ASP A 228 -27.77 -31.81 2.12
CA ASP A 228 -27.05 -32.99 1.66
C ASP A 228 -27.62 -33.57 0.35
N ALA A 229 -28.94 -33.82 0.35
CA ALA A 229 -29.62 -34.40 -0.81
C ALA A 229 -29.48 -33.53 -2.08
N ILE A 230 -29.61 -32.21 -1.94
CA ILE A 230 -29.52 -31.32 -3.11
C ILE A 230 -28.09 -31.22 -3.63
N PHE A 231 -27.08 -31.25 -2.77
CA PHE A 231 -25.69 -31.28 -3.23
C PHE A 231 -25.31 -32.61 -3.88
N LYS A 232 -25.75 -33.73 -3.33
CA LYS A 232 -25.57 -35.06 -3.96
C LYS A 232 -26.19 -35.07 -5.35
N LEU A 233 -27.43 -34.58 -5.47
CA LEU A 233 -28.14 -34.49 -6.74
C LEU A 233 -27.41 -33.57 -7.75
N LYS A 234 -26.83 -32.47 -7.28
CA LYS A 234 -25.99 -31.57 -8.13
C LYS A 234 -24.80 -32.33 -8.70
N VAL A 235 -24.10 -33.12 -7.89
CA VAL A 235 -22.94 -33.94 -8.31
C VAL A 235 -23.38 -35.06 -9.25
N GLU A 236 -24.48 -35.72 -8.96
CA GLU A 236 -25.02 -36.83 -9.78
C GLU A 236 -25.42 -36.34 -11.19
N ASN A 237 -26.05 -35.17 -11.26
CA ASN A 237 -26.44 -34.54 -12.53
C ASN A 237 -25.26 -33.90 -13.28
N ASN A 238 -24.11 -33.73 -12.61
CA ASN A 238 -22.90 -33.14 -13.19
C ASN A 238 -21.65 -34.02 -12.90
N PRO A 239 -21.62 -35.28 -13.29
CA PRO A 239 -20.62 -36.25 -12.82
C PRO A 239 -19.18 -35.95 -13.22
N LYS A 240 -18.96 -35.09 -14.24
CA LYS A 240 -17.63 -34.70 -14.72
C LYS A 240 -17.08 -33.45 -14.04
N SER A 241 -17.79 -32.86 -13.09
CA SER A 241 -17.37 -31.63 -12.43
C SER A 241 -16.57 -31.91 -11.13
N ALA A 242 -15.27 -31.86 -11.20
CA ALA A 242 -14.41 -31.93 -10.02
C ALA A 242 -14.75 -30.83 -8.99
N ASN A 243 -15.12 -29.63 -9.46
CA ASN A 243 -15.49 -28.52 -8.60
C ASN A 243 -16.71 -28.84 -7.71
N TYR A 244 -17.72 -29.55 -8.25
CA TYR A 244 -18.89 -29.88 -7.45
C TYR A 244 -18.61 -30.98 -6.42
N LEU A 245 -17.68 -31.90 -6.70
CA LEU A 245 -17.16 -32.82 -5.70
C LEU A 245 -16.44 -32.09 -4.58
N LEU A 246 -15.59 -31.08 -4.92
CA LEU A 246 -14.93 -30.26 -3.90
C LEU A 246 -15.91 -29.43 -3.07
N GLN A 247 -16.98 -28.91 -3.67
CA GLN A 247 -18.04 -28.23 -2.93
C GLN A 247 -18.78 -29.18 -1.98
N LEU A 248 -19.08 -30.42 -2.41
CA LEU A 248 -19.68 -31.43 -1.54
C LEU A 248 -18.73 -31.86 -0.41
N ALA A 249 -17.44 -32.04 -0.70
CA ALA A 249 -16.44 -32.32 0.32
C ALA A 249 -16.34 -31.18 1.36
N ALA A 250 -16.41 -29.92 0.87
CA ALA A 250 -16.42 -28.75 1.72
C ALA A 250 -17.66 -28.65 2.62
N HIS A 251 -18.82 -29.05 2.12
CA HIS A 251 -20.04 -29.17 2.92
C HIS A 251 -19.87 -30.19 4.05
N TYR A 252 -19.35 -31.38 3.74
CA TYR A 252 -19.11 -32.40 4.76
C TYR A 252 -18.06 -31.98 5.79
N ALA A 253 -16.99 -31.28 5.35
CA ALA A 253 -16.01 -30.70 6.28
C ALA A 253 -16.65 -29.68 7.24
N SER A 254 -17.51 -28.80 6.72
CA SER A 254 -18.18 -27.76 7.53
C SER A 254 -19.24 -28.34 8.51
N THR A 255 -19.73 -29.54 8.25
CA THR A 255 -20.71 -30.27 9.09
C THR A 255 -20.07 -31.35 9.92
N ASN A 256 -18.73 -31.40 10.05
CA ASN A 256 -17.95 -32.38 10.80
C ASN A 256 -18.19 -33.85 10.37
N ARG A 257 -18.48 -34.09 9.11
CA ARG A 257 -18.74 -35.41 8.53
C ARG A 257 -17.51 -35.91 7.79
N ARG A 258 -16.46 -36.21 8.53
CA ARG A 258 -15.15 -36.60 7.97
C ARG A 258 -15.21 -37.81 7.06
N PRO A 259 -15.88 -38.96 7.43
CA PRO A 259 -15.93 -40.13 6.56
C PRO A 259 -16.59 -39.84 5.19
N ASP A 260 -17.68 -39.07 5.19
CA ASP A 260 -18.36 -38.70 3.95
C ASP A 260 -17.49 -37.80 3.07
N MET A 261 -16.76 -36.85 3.70
CA MET A 261 -15.81 -35.98 3.00
C MET A 261 -14.70 -36.81 2.33
N ASP A 262 -14.09 -37.75 3.09
CA ASP A 262 -12.99 -38.56 2.59
C ASP A 262 -13.45 -39.47 1.44
N ALA A 263 -14.68 -40.00 1.49
CA ALA A 263 -15.28 -40.77 0.40
C ALA A 263 -15.46 -39.91 -0.90
N VAL A 264 -15.86 -38.66 -0.75
CA VAL A 264 -15.98 -37.76 -1.89
C VAL A 264 -14.59 -37.41 -2.47
N ILE A 265 -13.59 -37.16 -1.62
CA ILE A 265 -12.22 -36.93 -2.05
C ILE A 265 -11.64 -38.17 -2.74
N GLN A 266 -11.90 -39.39 -2.23
CA GLN A 266 -11.49 -40.61 -2.90
C GLN A 266 -12.10 -40.74 -4.30
N ARG A 267 -13.37 -40.37 -4.49
CA ARG A 267 -13.97 -40.29 -5.82
C ARG A 267 -13.31 -39.26 -6.70
N LEU A 268 -12.89 -38.10 -6.17
CA LEU A 268 -12.19 -37.06 -6.91
C LEU A 268 -10.83 -37.55 -7.40
N THR A 269 -10.16 -38.46 -6.69
CA THR A 269 -8.85 -39.02 -7.06
C THR A 269 -8.92 -40.19 -8.03
N ASP A 270 -10.05 -40.45 -8.66
CA ASP A 270 -10.14 -41.37 -9.79
C ASP A 270 -9.47 -40.76 -11.03
N GLU A 271 -8.24 -41.22 -11.30
CA GLU A 271 -7.35 -40.70 -12.35
C GLU A 271 -7.98 -40.75 -13.76
N LYS A 272 -8.88 -41.70 -14.03
CA LYS A 272 -9.55 -41.83 -15.32
C LYS A 272 -10.63 -40.79 -15.51
N GLN A 273 -11.28 -40.41 -14.42
CA GLN A 273 -12.37 -39.44 -14.45
C GLN A 273 -11.86 -38.01 -14.25
N PHE A 274 -10.89 -37.84 -13.36
CA PHE A 274 -10.34 -36.54 -12.97
C PHE A 274 -8.80 -36.58 -13.00
N PRO A 275 -8.16 -36.29 -14.14
CA PRO A 275 -6.68 -36.29 -14.25
C PRO A 275 -5.99 -35.39 -13.23
N ASP A 276 -6.62 -34.25 -12.87
CA ASP A 276 -6.09 -33.31 -11.87
C ASP A 276 -6.58 -33.62 -10.44
N GLY A 277 -7.23 -34.76 -10.23
CA GLY A 277 -7.94 -35.08 -8.98
C GLY A 277 -7.04 -35.08 -7.76
N HIS A 278 -5.84 -35.66 -7.85
CA HIS A 278 -4.86 -35.63 -6.78
C HIS A 278 -4.37 -34.23 -6.44
N LEU A 279 -4.16 -33.37 -7.46
CA LEU A 279 -3.75 -31.98 -7.26
C LEU A 279 -4.84 -31.20 -6.51
N LEU A 280 -6.08 -31.31 -6.98
CA LEU A 280 -7.25 -30.64 -6.39
C LEU A 280 -7.54 -31.14 -4.96
N ALA A 281 -7.40 -32.45 -4.70
CA ALA A 281 -7.54 -33.03 -3.38
C ALA A 281 -6.42 -32.54 -2.43
N GLY A 282 -5.18 -32.49 -2.91
CA GLY A 282 -4.06 -31.95 -2.16
C GLY A 282 -4.26 -30.48 -1.81
N ASP A 283 -4.65 -29.66 -2.77
CA ASP A 283 -4.96 -28.23 -2.56
C ASP A 283 -6.14 -28.04 -1.58
N PHE A 284 -7.15 -28.89 -1.64
CA PHE A 284 -8.27 -28.88 -0.69
C PHE A 284 -7.81 -29.11 0.75
N TYR A 285 -7.01 -30.15 1.00
CA TYR A 285 -6.45 -30.41 2.33
C TYR A 285 -5.51 -29.31 2.78
N PHE A 286 -4.60 -28.85 1.92
CA PHE A 286 -3.57 -27.90 2.27
C PHE A 286 -4.12 -26.47 2.49
N LEU A 287 -4.86 -25.97 1.48
CA LEU A 287 -5.27 -24.55 1.47
C LEU A 287 -6.54 -24.33 2.29
N ARG A 288 -7.51 -25.26 2.24
CA ARG A 288 -8.80 -25.08 2.88
C ARG A 288 -8.87 -25.65 4.29
N LEU A 289 -8.39 -26.87 4.49
CA LEU A 289 -8.46 -27.53 5.78
C LEU A 289 -7.21 -27.32 6.64
N LYS A 290 -6.10 -26.86 6.06
CA LYS A 290 -4.79 -26.71 6.71
C LYS A 290 -4.24 -28.04 7.24
N GLU A 291 -4.54 -29.12 6.56
CA GLU A 291 -4.12 -30.47 6.89
C GLU A 291 -2.94 -30.89 6.00
N ASN A 292 -1.73 -30.77 6.53
CA ASN A 292 -0.49 -30.95 5.76
C ASN A 292 -0.24 -32.42 5.36
N GLU A 293 -0.46 -33.39 6.26
CA GLU A 293 -0.18 -34.80 5.97
C GLU A 293 -1.12 -35.42 4.93
N PRO A 294 -2.46 -35.19 4.98
CA PRO A 294 -3.33 -35.61 3.89
C PRO A 294 -2.97 -34.93 2.54
N ALA A 295 -2.64 -33.65 2.56
CA ALA A 295 -2.22 -32.92 1.36
C ALA A 295 -0.96 -33.52 0.74
N LYS A 296 0.06 -33.78 1.57
CA LYS A 296 1.31 -34.42 1.15
C LYS A 296 1.06 -35.75 0.44
N ARG A 297 0.24 -36.63 1.07
CA ARG A 297 -0.10 -37.92 0.45
C ARG A 297 -0.73 -37.78 -0.92
N GLN A 298 -1.61 -36.80 -1.12
CA GLN A 298 -2.24 -36.56 -2.42
C GLN A 298 -1.25 -36.05 -3.45
N TYR A 299 -0.37 -35.14 -3.09
CA TYR A 299 0.66 -34.65 -4.02
C TYR A 299 1.68 -35.75 -4.37
N GLU A 300 2.08 -36.61 -3.42
CA GLU A 300 2.98 -37.72 -3.67
C GLU A 300 2.30 -38.78 -4.58
N ALA A 301 1.03 -39.10 -4.35
CA ALA A 301 0.26 -40.01 -5.18
C ALA A 301 0.12 -39.46 -6.62
N GLY A 302 -0.22 -38.19 -6.78
CA GLY A 302 -0.31 -37.56 -8.09
C GLY A 302 1.04 -37.52 -8.83
N ALA A 303 2.13 -37.25 -8.13
CA ALA A 303 3.49 -37.29 -8.72
C ALA A 303 3.88 -38.68 -9.21
N ALA A 304 3.41 -39.73 -8.54
CA ALA A 304 3.64 -41.12 -8.94
C ALA A 304 2.74 -41.53 -10.13
N ALA A 305 1.46 -41.15 -10.10
CA ALA A 305 0.48 -41.48 -11.13
C ALA A 305 0.75 -40.75 -12.46
N PHE A 306 1.25 -39.52 -12.40
CA PHE A 306 1.49 -38.66 -13.56
C PHE A 306 2.96 -38.23 -13.68
N PRO A 307 3.89 -39.12 -14.13
CA PRO A 307 5.32 -38.82 -14.19
C PRO A 307 5.67 -37.65 -15.12
N LYS A 308 4.84 -37.35 -16.13
CA LYS A 308 5.05 -36.20 -17.04
C LYS A 308 4.77 -34.86 -16.35
N ASP A 309 3.83 -34.87 -15.40
CA ASP A 309 3.39 -33.67 -14.67
C ASP A 309 3.98 -33.64 -13.23
N LYS A 310 4.91 -34.54 -12.93
CA LYS A 310 5.54 -34.69 -11.61
C LYS A 310 6.02 -33.38 -11.01
N ALA A 311 6.60 -32.49 -11.84
CA ALA A 311 7.09 -31.20 -11.39
C ALA A 311 5.98 -30.30 -10.79
N VAL A 312 4.74 -30.40 -11.28
CA VAL A 312 3.60 -29.64 -10.74
C VAL A 312 3.34 -30.05 -9.28
N TYR A 313 3.26 -31.34 -9.03
CA TYR A 313 3.05 -31.88 -7.67
C TYR A 313 4.24 -31.60 -6.75
N GLN A 314 5.45 -31.75 -7.26
CA GLN A 314 6.66 -31.44 -6.49
C GLN A 314 6.71 -29.96 -6.06
N LYS A 315 6.29 -29.03 -6.90
CA LYS A 315 6.17 -27.62 -6.53
C LYS A 315 5.16 -27.40 -5.40
N ARG A 316 4.02 -28.08 -5.40
CA ARG A 316 3.07 -28.06 -4.28
C ARG A 316 3.66 -28.61 -2.98
N LEU A 317 4.45 -29.67 -3.08
CA LEU A 317 5.22 -30.19 -1.94
C LEU A 317 6.26 -29.18 -1.44
N VAL A 318 6.92 -28.45 -2.32
CA VAL A 318 7.83 -27.34 -1.93
C VAL A 318 7.07 -26.27 -1.15
N GLU A 319 5.89 -25.83 -1.62
CA GLU A 319 5.05 -24.88 -0.89
C GLU A 319 4.65 -25.40 0.50
N LEU A 320 4.24 -26.65 0.58
CA LEU A 320 3.90 -27.30 1.83
C LEU A 320 5.09 -27.36 2.80
N TYR A 321 6.27 -27.77 2.32
CA TYR A 321 7.47 -27.81 3.15
C TYR A 321 7.96 -26.43 3.56
N ALA A 322 7.82 -25.43 2.72
CA ALA A 322 8.14 -24.05 3.05
C ALA A 322 7.26 -23.52 4.20
N THR A 323 5.96 -23.83 4.17
CA THR A 323 5.01 -23.40 5.21
C THR A 323 5.13 -24.17 6.52
N THR A 324 5.67 -25.39 6.48
CA THR A 324 5.90 -26.24 7.67
C THR A 324 7.32 -26.14 8.23
N ASN A 325 8.06 -25.09 7.83
CA ASN A 325 9.45 -24.82 8.25
C ASN A 325 10.43 -25.97 7.94
N ASN A 326 10.17 -26.73 6.88
CA ASN A 326 10.99 -27.84 6.42
C ASN A 326 11.79 -27.45 5.16
N ALA A 327 12.61 -26.41 5.29
CA ALA A 327 13.38 -25.83 4.20
C ALA A 327 14.34 -26.84 3.53
N ALA A 328 14.85 -27.84 4.28
CA ALA A 328 15.75 -28.85 3.72
C ALA A 328 15.08 -29.70 2.64
N GLN A 329 13.87 -30.21 2.90
CA GLN A 329 13.11 -30.99 1.94
C GLN A 329 12.63 -30.16 0.76
N ALA A 330 12.21 -28.91 1.00
CA ALA A 330 11.87 -27.97 -0.06
C ALA A 330 13.05 -27.75 -1.02
N ASN A 331 14.25 -27.48 -0.50
CA ASN A 331 15.47 -27.29 -1.30
C ASN A 331 15.88 -28.55 -2.07
N GLN A 332 15.72 -29.74 -1.47
CA GLN A 332 16.00 -31.01 -2.14
C GLN A 332 15.09 -31.20 -3.37
N LEU A 333 13.78 -30.96 -3.23
CA LEU A 333 12.83 -31.04 -4.34
C LEU A 333 13.13 -30.00 -5.43
N LEU A 334 13.42 -28.77 -5.06
CA LEU A 334 13.79 -27.72 -6.01
C LEU A 334 15.06 -28.05 -6.78
N ALA A 335 16.06 -28.63 -6.09
CA ALA A 335 17.28 -29.11 -6.76
C ALA A 335 16.97 -30.21 -7.79
N ALA A 336 16.06 -31.13 -7.46
CA ALA A 336 15.62 -32.17 -8.40
C ALA A 336 14.88 -31.59 -9.61
N ILE A 337 13.93 -30.68 -9.40
CA ILE A 337 13.19 -30.01 -10.48
C ILE A 337 14.15 -29.25 -11.40
N LEU A 338 15.08 -28.47 -10.83
CA LEU A 338 16.03 -27.65 -11.58
C LEU A 338 17.14 -28.48 -12.26
N LYS A 339 17.40 -29.69 -11.78
CA LYS A 339 18.26 -30.65 -12.46
C LYS A 339 17.60 -31.18 -13.75
N GLU A 340 16.30 -31.43 -13.72
CA GLU A 340 15.54 -31.87 -14.89
C GLU A 340 15.27 -30.70 -15.85
N ASN A 341 14.93 -29.53 -15.34
CA ASN A 341 14.69 -28.31 -16.11
C ASN A 341 15.32 -27.08 -15.43
N SER A 342 16.56 -26.77 -15.78
CA SER A 342 17.31 -25.63 -15.23
C SER A 342 16.72 -24.26 -15.58
N LYS A 343 15.74 -24.19 -16.50
CA LYS A 343 15.05 -22.97 -16.92
C LYS A 343 13.64 -22.84 -16.36
N ASP A 344 13.21 -23.74 -15.46
CA ASP A 344 11.92 -23.64 -14.81
C ASP A 344 11.84 -22.37 -13.95
N SER A 345 11.19 -21.34 -14.51
CA SER A 345 11.13 -20.00 -13.89
C SER A 345 10.36 -20.00 -12.58
N GLU A 346 9.37 -20.87 -12.41
CA GLU A 346 8.61 -21.00 -11.16
C GLU A 346 9.47 -21.65 -10.06
N ALA A 347 10.17 -22.74 -10.39
CA ALA A 347 11.09 -23.39 -9.45
C ALA A 347 12.26 -22.45 -9.03
N ILE A 348 12.79 -21.64 -9.97
CA ILE A 348 13.81 -20.63 -9.66
C ILE A 348 13.23 -19.57 -8.70
N ALA A 349 11.99 -19.11 -8.95
CA ALA A 349 11.33 -18.12 -8.09
C ALA A 349 11.05 -18.71 -6.69
N MET A 350 10.62 -19.95 -6.58
CA MET A 350 10.41 -20.64 -5.29
C MET A 350 11.72 -20.81 -4.53
N ARG A 351 12.81 -21.19 -5.21
CA ARG A 351 14.15 -21.27 -4.60
C ARG A 351 14.59 -19.90 -4.08
N ALA A 352 14.42 -18.86 -4.90
CA ALA A 352 14.76 -17.50 -4.49
C ALA A 352 13.95 -17.05 -3.26
N ALA A 353 12.67 -17.42 -3.15
CA ALA A 353 11.85 -17.13 -1.98
C ALA A 353 12.40 -17.81 -0.69
N LEU A 354 12.84 -19.06 -0.78
CA LEU A 354 13.49 -19.73 0.35
C LEU A 354 14.85 -19.11 0.71
N MET A 355 15.64 -18.72 -0.29
CA MET A 355 16.91 -18.02 -0.09
C MET A 355 16.73 -16.70 0.63
N ILE A 356 15.70 -15.92 0.31
CA ILE A 356 15.36 -14.66 1.00
C ILE A 356 15.07 -14.92 2.49
N THR A 357 14.32 -15.97 2.81
CA THR A 357 13.93 -16.28 4.20
C THR A 357 15.08 -16.87 5.03
N SER A 358 16.15 -17.37 4.41
CA SER A 358 17.30 -17.91 5.11
C SER A 358 18.08 -16.86 5.91
N GLY A 359 18.04 -15.59 5.49
CA GLY A 359 18.83 -14.51 6.06
C GLY A 359 20.34 -14.62 5.80
N ASP A 360 20.77 -15.61 5.02
CA ASP A 360 22.18 -15.78 4.61
C ASP A 360 22.52 -14.77 3.51
N PRO A 361 23.56 -13.93 3.69
CA PRO A 361 23.88 -12.87 2.73
C PRO A 361 24.17 -13.36 1.31
N VAL A 362 24.84 -14.53 1.18
CA VAL A 362 25.18 -15.10 -0.14
C VAL A 362 23.92 -15.56 -0.84
N GLN A 363 23.04 -16.26 -0.13
CA GLN A 363 21.77 -16.75 -0.69
C GLN A 363 20.84 -15.60 -1.06
N VAL A 364 20.71 -14.59 -0.20
CA VAL A 364 19.85 -13.41 -0.47
C VAL A 364 20.35 -12.65 -1.72
N ASN A 365 21.67 -12.49 -1.86
CA ASN A 365 22.24 -11.86 -3.05
C ASN A 365 21.99 -12.69 -4.32
N GLN A 366 22.14 -14.02 -4.27
CA GLN A 366 21.84 -14.89 -5.39
C GLN A 366 20.35 -14.84 -5.74
N ALA A 367 19.46 -14.84 -4.76
CA ALA A 367 18.02 -14.70 -5.00
C ALA A 367 17.67 -13.40 -5.74
N ALA A 368 18.31 -12.28 -5.38
CA ALA A 368 18.09 -11.01 -6.07
C ALA A 368 18.53 -11.07 -7.54
N VAL A 369 19.67 -11.67 -7.84
CA VAL A 369 20.18 -11.88 -9.22
C VAL A 369 19.24 -12.77 -10.02
N ASP A 370 18.81 -13.90 -9.46
CA ASP A 370 17.90 -14.84 -10.10
C ASP A 370 16.56 -14.16 -10.45
N LEU A 371 15.98 -13.42 -9.49
CA LEU A 371 14.70 -12.72 -9.67
C LEU A 371 14.81 -11.55 -10.64
N GLN A 372 15.91 -10.81 -10.62
CA GLN A 372 16.18 -9.75 -11.60
C GLN A 372 16.19 -10.31 -13.03
N SER A 373 16.89 -11.44 -13.23
CA SER A 373 16.91 -12.11 -14.52
C SER A 373 15.53 -12.60 -14.97
N LEU A 374 14.72 -13.13 -14.06
CA LEU A 374 13.35 -13.58 -14.36
C LEU A 374 12.43 -12.40 -14.71
N VAL A 375 12.50 -11.29 -13.97
CA VAL A 375 11.74 -10.07 -14.26
C VAL A 375 12.10 -9.48 -15.62
N ALA A 376 13.39 -9.50 -15.99
CA ALA A 376 13.83 -9.04 -17.30
C ALA A 376 13.26 -9.91 -18.45
N LYS A 377 13.17 -11.23 -18.25
CA LYS A 377 12.60 -12.17 -19.25
C LYS A 377 11.08 -12.10 -19.34
N THR A 378 10.41 -11.81 -18.22
CA THR A 378 8.95 -11.79 -18.13
C THR A 378 8.46 -10.52 -17.43
N PRO A 379 8.60 -9.34 -18.06
CA PRO A 379 8.32 -8.04 -17.42
C PRO A 379 6.85 -7.83 -17.07
N SER A 380 5.95 -8.62 -17.64
CA SER A 380 4.51 -8.59 -17.32
C SER A 380 4.13 -9.47 -16.11
N ASN A 381 5.07 -10.22 -15.53
CA ASN A 381 4.79 -11.06 -14.37
C ASN A 381 4.87 -10.24 -13.06
N TYR A 382 3.72 -9.81 -12.57
CA TYR A 382 3.59 -9.00 -11.35
C TYR A 382 4.06 -9.73 -10.08
N VAL A 383 3.96 -11.07 -10.02
CA VAL A 383 4.41 -11.87 -8.87
C VAL A 383 5.93 -11.88 -8.76
N LEU A 384 6.63 -12.04 -9.88
CA LEU A 384 8.09 -11.97 -9.90
C LEU A 384 8.61 -10.59 -9.48
N LYS A 385 7.93 -9.52 -9.90
CA LYS A 385 8.27 -8.15 -9.46
C LYS A 385 8.12 -7.99 -7.95
N LEU A 386 7.06 -8.52 -7.34
CA LEU A 386 6.89 -8.55 -5.88
C LEU A 386 8.03 -9.31 -5.20
N ASN A 387 8.38 -10.50 -5.70
CA ASN A 387 9.45 -11.30 -5.11
C ASN A 387 10.82 -10.62 -5.26
N TYR A 388 11.07 -9.97 -6.39
CA TYR A 388 12.29 -9.19 -6.57
C TYR A 388 12.37 -8.00 -5.61
N ALA A 389 11.26 -7.29 -5.40
CA ALA A 389 11.18 -6.24 -4.38
C ALA A 389 11.48 -6.77 -2.97
N LYS A 390 10.97 -7.96 -2.61
CA LYS A 390 11.27 -8.62 -1.33
C LYS A 390 12.77 -8.94 -1.20
N ALA A 391 13.42 -9.42 -2.28
CA ALA A 391 14.86 -9.69 -2.27
C ALA A 391 15.69 -8.43 -2.05
N LEU A 392 15.34 -7.33 -2.72
CA LEU A 392 15.99 -6.02 -2.56
C LEU A 392 15.87 -5.50 -1.12
N LEU A 393 14.69 -5.66 -0.50
CA LEU A 393 14.47 -5.27 0.89
C LEU A 393 15.26 -6.16 1.87
N ALA A 394 15.38 -7.46 1.59
CA ALA A 394 16.20 -8.37 2.39
C ALA A 394 17.68 -7.97 2.30
N GLN A 395 18.20 -7.62 1.11
CA GLN A 395 19.55 -7.09 0.95
C GLN A 395 19.73 -5.79 1.75
N LEU A 396 18.76 -4.87 1.71
CA LEU A 396 18.83 -3.61 2.46
C LEU A 396 18.93 -3.86 3.98
N ILE A 397 18.20 -4.86 4.50
CA ILE A 397 18.28 -5.26 5.91
C ILE A 397 19.70 -5.79 6.25
N LEU A 398 20.30 -6.55 5.36
CA LEU A 398 21.68 -7.05 5.54
C LEU A 398 22.69 -5.91 5.48
N ASP A 399 22.56 -5.01 4.53
CA ASP A 399 23.41 -3.82 4.36
C ASP A 399 23.34 -2.90 5.59
N SER A 400 22.17 -2.78 6.23
CA SER A 400 21.98 -1.95 7.43
C SER A 400 22.71 -2.47 8.67
N ARG A 401 23.28 -3.67 8.63
CA ARG A 401 24.15 -4.21 9.70
C ARG A 401 25.54 -3.58 9.69
N ASP A 402 25.96 -2.97 8.56
CA ASP A 402 27.15 -2.14 8.50
C ASP A 402 26.77 -0.68 8.83
N PRO A 403 27.26 -0.12 9.97
CA PRO A 403 26.96 1.25 10.36
C PRO A 403 27.41 2.31 9.36
N ASN A 404 28.35 1.98 8.47
CA ASN A 404 28.87 2.89 7.46
C ASN A 404 28.10 2.82 6.13
N ASN A 405 27.23 1.84 5.97
CA ASN A 405 26.44 1.70 4.75
C ASN A 405 25.13 2.50 4.86
N HIS A 406 25.11 3.66 4.22
CA HIS A 406 23.93 4.53 4.14
C HIS A 406 23.20 4.46 2.79
N ASP A 407 23.60 3.53 1.91
CA ASP A 407 22.96 3.36 0.61
C ASP A 407 21.53 2.78 0.74
N ARG A 408 20.56 3.59 0.36
CA ARG A 408 19.14 3.22 0.32
C ARG A 408 18.60 3.03 -1.10
N SER A 409 19.48 2.94 -2.10
CA SER A 409 19.07 2.79 -3.51
C SER A 409 18.19 1.55 -3.74
N LYS A 410 18.45 0.46 -3.00
CA LYS A 410 17.64 -0.77 -3.03
C LYS A 410 16.20 -0.56 -2.60
N LEU A 411 15.95 0.38 -1.68
CA LEU A 411 14.60 0.74 -1.26
C LEU A 411 13.81 1.40 -2.41
N ASP A 412 14.47 2.28 -3.19
CA ASP A 412 13.85 2.91 -4.36
C ASP A 412 13.63 1.91 -5.50
N GLN A 413 14.56 1.00 -5.72
CA GLN A 413 14.39 -0.09 -6.69
C GLN A 413 13.21 -1.00 -6.31
N ALA A 414 13.10 -1.39 -5.04
CA ALA A 414 11.97 -2.19 -4.55
C ALA A 414 10.64 -1.46 -4.75
N ARG A 415 10.57 -0.16 -4.44
CA ARG A 415 9.41 0.69 -4.68
C ARG A 415 8.97 0.65 -6.14
N LEU A 416 9.89 0.87 -7.07
CA LEU A 416 9.60 0.85 -8.52
C LEU A 416 9.06 -0.50 -8.98
N GLN A 417 9.61 -1.62 -8.49
CA GLN A 417 9.11 -2.96 -8.84
C GLN A 417 7.68 -3.18 -8.33
N LEU A 418 7.35 -2.67 -7.14
CA LEU A 418 6.00 -2.78 -6.57
C LEU A 418 4.99 -1.89 -7.30
N GLU A 419 5.36 -0.66 -7.64
CA GLU A 419 4.53 0.24 -8.44
C GLU A 419 4.22 -0.37 -9.82
N ASP A 420 5.20 -0.99 -10.46
CA ASP A 420 5.01 -1.69 -11.73
C ASP A 420 4.15 -2.96 -11.58
N ALA A 421 4.32 -3.71 -10.49
CA ALA A 421 3.46 -4.86 -10.20
C ALA A 421 2.00 -4.45 -10.01
N ILE A 422 1.75 -3.32 -9.33
CA ILE A 422 0.41 -2.76 -9.11
C ILE A 422 -0.20 -2.22 -10.42
N LYS A 423 0.60 -1.64 -11.33
CA LYS A 423 0.10 -1.24 -12.66
C LYS A 423 -0.36 -2.44 -13.48
N LEU A 424 0.34 -3.58 -13.36
CA LEU A 424 -0.02 -4.81 -14.07
C LEU A 424 -1.24 -5.50 -13.46
N ARG A 425 -1.41 -5.39 -12.15
CA ARG A 425 -2.55 -5.93 -11.42
C ARG A 425 -2.97 -4.97 -10.32
N THR A 426 -4.01 -4.21 -10.59
CA THR A 426 -4.46 -3.09 -9.73
C THR A 426 -5.00 -3.54 -8.36
N ASP A 427 -5.52 -4.76 -8.25
CA ASP A 427 -6.04 -5.37 -7.02
C ASP A 427 -4.99 -6.21 -6.25
N PHE A 428 -3.69 -6.02 -6.53
CA PHE A 428 -2.63 -6.82 -5.93
C PHE A 428 -2.31 -6.37 -4.50
N VAL A 429 -3.07 -6.86 -3.53
CA VAL A 429 -2.98 -6.52 -2.09
C VAL A 429 -1.56 -6.65 -1.56
N ALA A 430 -0.88 -7.79 -1.79
CA ALA A 430 0.46 -8.03 -1.23
C ALA A 430 1.52 -7.01 -1.68
N ALA A 431 1.45 -6.54 -2.94
CA ALA A 431 2.35 -5.50 -3.42
C ALA A 431 2.02 -4.14 -2.81
N ARG A 432 0.73 -3.82 -2.63
CA ARG A 432 0.28 -2.59 -1.99
C ARG A 432 0.66 -2.53 -0.52
N GLU A 433 0.52 -3.63 0.23
CA GLU A 433 0.97 -3.71 1.62
C GLU A 433 2.47 -3.41 1.75
N LEU A 434 3.28 -4.03 0.90
CA LEU A 434 4.72 -3.83 0.95
C LEU A 434 5.12 -2.41 0.52
N LEU A 435 4.46 -1.85 -0.49
CA LEU A 435 4.66 -0.45 -0.93
C LEU A 435 4.29 0.54 0.18
N THR A 436 3.19 0.31 0.86
CA THR A 436 2.74 1.11 2.00
C THR A 436 3.80 1.14 3.10
N ARG A 437 4.39 -0.02 3.44
CA ARG A 437 5.51 -0.12 4.41
C ARG A 437 6.76 0.63 3.95
N ILE A 438 7.07 0.63 2.64
CA ILE A 438 8.20 1.38 2.09
C ILE A 438 8.03 2.89 2.29
N TYR A 439 6.83 3.43 2.07
CA TYR A 439 6.59 4.86 2.29
C TYR A 439 6.71 5.28 3.76
N VAL A 440 6.34 4.40 4.70
CA VAL A 440 6.62 4.61 6.13
C VAL A 440 8.13 4.62 6.41
N ALA A 441 8.87 3.69 5.84
CA ALA A 441 10.33 3.60 6.00
C ALA A 441 11.09 4.80 5.40
N LYS A 442 10.52 5.50 4.43
CA LYS A 442 11.07 6.71 3.79
C LYS A 442 10.62 8.01 4.46
N PRO A 443 10.04 8.04 5.61
CA PRO A 443 9.18 9.01 6.29
C PRO A 443 8.40 9.97 5.37
N ASP A 444 7.84 9.45 4.26
CA ASP A 444 6.93 10.18 3.39
C ASP A 444 5.47 9.87 3.82
N MET A 445 5.06 10.51 4.91
CA MET A 445 3.76 10.21 5.54
C MET A 445 2.57 10.56 4.66
N ALA A 446 2.70 11.52 3.74
CA ALA A 446 1.65 11.85 2.78
C ALA A 446 1.42 10.69 1.78
N LYS A 447 2.50 10.13 1.24
CA LYS A 447 2.39 8.96 0.35
C LYS A 447 2.03 7.68 1.10
N ALA A 448 2.48 7.52 2.35
CA ALA A 448 2.06 6.41 3.19
C ALA A 448 0.54 6.44 3.43
N LEU A 449 -0.03 7.63 3.70
CA LEU A 449 -1.46 7.83 3.85
C LEU A 449 -2.22 7.45 2.57
N GLN A 450 -1.83 8.01 1.43
CA GLN A 450 -2.47 7.73 0.15
C GLN A 450 -2.40 6.22 -0.20
N SER A 451 -1.23 5.61 -0.02
CA SER A 451 -1.05 4.17 -0.29
C SER A 451 -1.89 3.28 0.63
N ALA A 452 -2.06 3.68 1.89
CA ALA A 452 -2.93 2.98 2.83
C ALA A 452 -4.41 3.12 2.45
N GLU A 453 -4.85 4.30 2.01
CA GLU A 453 -6.21 4.53 1.52
C GLU A 453 -6.50 3.71 0.25
N ASP A 454 -5.58 3.68 -0.71
CA ASP A 454 -5.70 2.85 -1.92
C ASP A 454 -5.79 1.35 -1.58
N LEU A 455 -5.03 0.90 -0.56
CA LEU A 455 -5.08 -0.48 -0.08
C LEU A 455 -6.44 -0.81 0.55
N LEU A 456 -6.98 0.10 1.39
CA LEU A 456 -8.26 -0.07 2.06
C LEU A 456 -9.47 0.02 1.12
N GLN A 457 -9.36 0.67 -0.04
CA GLN A 457 -10.39 0.61 -1.08
C GLN A 457 -10.55 -0.81 -1.66
N ILE A 458 -9.46 -1.58 -1.72
CA ILE A 458 -9.47 -2.94 -2.29
C ILE A 458 -9.76 -3.97 -1.20
N ASP A 459 -9.14 -3.81 -0.05
CA ASP A 459 -9.33 -4.66 1.12
C ASP A 459 -9.69 -3.81 2.35
N PRO A 460 -10.99 -3.54 2.56
CA PRO A 460 -11.48 -2.70 3.66
C PRO A 460 -11.19 -3.23 5.07
N ARG A 461 -10.67 -4.46 5.17
CA ARG A 461 -10.26 -5.06 6.44
C ARG A 461 -8.75 -5.26 6.54
N ASN A 462 -7.96 -4.60 5.71
CA ASN A 462 -6.53 -4.79 5.73
C ASN A 462 -5.87 -4.13 6.95
N LEU A 463 -5.29 -4.96 7.81
CA LEU A 463 -4.65 -4.47 9.05
C LEU A 463 -3.48 -3.51 8.77
N THR A 464 -2.62 -3.81 7.78
CA THR A 464 -1.50 -2.93 7.41
C THR A 464 -2.00 -1.58 6.92
N GLY A 465 -3.08 -1.58 6.12
CA GLY A 465 -3.73 -0.35 5.63
C GLY A 465 -4.23 0.51 6.80
N HIS A 466 -5.00 -0.06 7.71
CA HIS A 466 -5.53 0.64 8.87
C HIS A 466 -4.43 1.18 9.79
N LEU A 467 -3.45 0.35 10.16
CA LEU A 467 -2.33 0.75 11.03
C LEU A 467 -1.50 1.87 10.41
N THR A 468 -1.20 1.78 9.11
CA THR A 468 -0.43 2.82 8.42
C THR A 468 -1.24 4.11 8.29
N ARG A 469 -2.54 4.03 7.97
CA ARG A 469 -3.42 5.19 7.86
C ARG A 469 -3.47 5.95 9.18
N SER A 470 -3.68 5.27 10.30
CA SER A 470 -3.72 5.92 11.61
C SER A 470 -2.38 6.57 11.98
N ALA A 471 -1.25 5.87 11.77
CA ALA A 471 0.07 6.40 12.05
C ALA A 471 0.43 7.62 11.17
N ALA A 472 0.09 7.57 9.88
CA ALA A 472 0.30 8.69 8.96
C ALA A 472 -0.56 9.90 9.32
N LEU A 473 -1.84 9.70 9.67
CA LEU A 473 -2.73 10.76 10.12
C LEU A 473 -2.22 11.44 11.39
N LEU A 474 -1.72 10.66 12.38
CA LEU A 474 -1.09 11.19 13.59
C LEU A 474 0.14 12.04 13.25
N SER A 475 1.01 11.52 12.41
CA SER A 475 2.25 12.21 12.00
C SER A 475 1.97 13.51 11.25
N LEU A 476 0.88 13.57 10.48
CA LEU A 476 0.42 14.75 9.74
C LEU A 476 -0.46 15.71 10.57
N GLY A 477 -0.62 15.45 11.88
CA GLY A 477 -1.39 16.29 12.78
C GLY A 477 -2.93 16.18 12.63
N SER A 478 -3.42 15.21 11.85
CA SER A 478 -4.85 14.97 11.64
C SER A 478 -5.46 14.11 12.75
N ASN A 479 -5.34 14.55 14.00
CA ASN A 479 -5.66 13.75 15.19
C ASN A 479 -7.12 13.28 15.25
N ALA A 480 -8.08 14.07 14.76
CA ALA A 480 -9.49 13.67 14.74
C ALA A 480 -9.72 12.43 13.84
N LYS A 481 -9.21 12.47 12.61
CA LYS A 481 -9.32 11.34 11.67
C LYS A 481 -8.54 10.11 12.14
N ALA A 482 -7.39 10.32 12.77
CA ALA A 482 -6.62 9.23 13.37
C ALA A 482 -7.40 8.54 14.49
N ARG A 483 -8.15 9.28 15.29
CA ARG A 483 -9.00 8.73 16.34
C ARG A 483 -10.13 7.87 15.77
N GLU A 484 -10.83 8.35 14.76
CA GLU A 484 -11.85 7.56 14.05
C GLU A 484 -11.28 6.24 13.52
N GLU A 485 -10.08 6.31 12.94
CA GLU A 485 -9.39 5.13 12.41
C GLU A 485 -9.02 4.14 13.52
N LEU A 486 -8.52 4.63 14.66
CA LEU A 486 -8.18 3.79 15.80
C LEU A 486 -9.40 3.11 16.42
N GLU A 487 -10.57 3.74 16.38
CA GLU A 487 -11.83 3.10 16.79
C GLU A 487 -12.21 1.94 15.87
N ILE A 488 -12.00 2.10 14.55
CA ILE A 488 -12.18 1.03 13.57
C ILE A 488 -11.22 -0.13 13.87
N ILE A 489 -9.93 0.18 14.07
CA ILE A 489 -8.90 -0.83 14.38
C ILE A 489 -9.24 -1.58 15.68
N ALA A 490 -9.67 -0.86 16.72
CA ALA A 490 -10.02 -1.47 18.00
C ALA A 490 -11.22 -2.44 17.89
N LYS A 491 -12.17 -2.15 17.01
CA LYS A 491 -13.32 -3.04 16.73
C LYS A 491 -12.91 -4.26 15.89
N LEU A 492 -12.11 -4.06 14.85
CA LEU A 492 -11.72 -5.13 13.92
C LEU A 492 -10.65 -6.06 14.50
N TYR A 493 -9.72 -5.50 15.29
CA TYR A 493 -8.51 -6.19 15.75
C TYR A 493 -8.24 -5.96 17.25
N PRO A 494 -9.18 -6.28 18.16
CA PRO A 494 -9.09 -5.93 19.58
C PRO A 494 -7.92 -6.60 20.32
N GLN A 495 -7.41 -7.72 19.79
CA GLN A 495 -6.29 -8.45 20.38
C GLN A 495 -4.95 -8.22 19.68
N ASN A 496 -4.94 -7.43 18.58
CA ASN A 496 -3.69 -7.18 17.86
C ASN A 496 -2.78 -6.22 18.66
N PRO A 497 -1.50 -6.60 18.91
CA PRO A 497 -0.59 -5.78 19.73
C PRO A 497 -0.25 -4.43 19.09
N ASP A 498 -0.16 -4.35 17.75
CA ASP A 498 0.13 -3.10 17.05
C ASP A 498 -1.04 -2.12 17.16
N ALA A 499 -2.26 -2.63 17.01
CA ALA A 499 -3.48 -1.85 17.20
C ALA A 499 -3.59 -1.30 18.63
N ARG A 500 -3.38 -2.16 19.64
CA ARG A 500 -3.36 -1.74 21.05
C ARG A 500 -2.29 -0.70 21.33
N TYR A 501 -1.08 -0.90 20.81
CA TYR A 501 0.00 0.06 20.97
C TYR A 501 -0.39 1.44 20.44
N GLN A 502 -0.96 1.53 19.24
CA GLN A 502 -1.38 2.81 18.67
C GLN A 502 -2.51 3.47 19.49
N VAL A 503 -3.45 2.69 20.00
CA VAL A 503 -4.50 3.19 20.92
C VAL A 503 -3.87 3.77 22.21
N GLY A 504 -2.86 3.10 22.76
CA GLY A 504 -2.11 3.57 23.92
C GLY A 504 -1.35 4.87 23.63
N VAL A 505 -0.68 4.94 22.48
CA VAL A 505 0.04 6.16 22.03
C VAL A 505 -0.94 7.33 21.87
N MET A 506 -2.10 7.10 21.26
CA MET A 506 -3.11 8.14 21.10
C MET A 506 -3.61 8.66 22.44
N ALA A 507 -3.96 7.76 23.37
CA ALA A 507 -4.36 8.13 24.72
C ALA A 507 -3.27 8.94 25.43
N TRP A 508 -2.01 8.57 25.26
CA TRP A 508 -0.84 9.32 25.80
C TRP A 508 -0.72 10.72 25.19
N GLN A 509 -0.88 10.88 23.88
CA GLN A 509 -0.88 12.18 23.20
C GLN A 509 -2.04 13.08 23.64
N ASP A 510 -3.21 12.50 23.85
CA ASP A 510 -4.40 13.18 24.39
C ASP A 510 -4.28 13.53 25.88
N LYS A 511 -3.16 13.14 26.52
CA LYS A 511 -2.93 13.26 27.96
C LYS A 511 -3.93 12.49 28.83
N ASP A 512 -4.67 11.53 28.22
CA ASP A 512 -5.45 10.54 28.97
C ASP A 512 -4.49 9.43 29.49
N TYR A 513 -3.67 9.83 30.44
CA TYR A 513 -2.64 8.97 31.01
C TYR A 513 -3.21 7.72 31.67
N LYS A 514 -4.44 7.80 32.20
CA LYS A 514 -5.12 6.65 32.81
C LYS A 514 -5.41 5.57 31.79
N LYS A 515 -5.99 5.96 30.66
CA LYS A 515 -6.27 5.02 29.54
C LYS A 515 -4.98 4.51 28.92
N ALA A 516 -3.98 5.37 28.71
CA ALA A 516 -2.68 4.97 28.19
C ALA A 516 -2.02 3.90 29.07
N GLU A 517 -1.98 4.13 30.40
CA GLU A 517 -1.41 3.18 31.37
C GLU A 517 -2.16 1.83 31.35
N GLN A 518 -3.51 1.85 31.31
CA GLN A 518 -4.31 0.64 31.21
C GLN A 518 -3.99 -0.18 29.95
N VAL A 519 -3.93 0.48 28.78
CA VAL A 519 -3.66 -0.19 27.49
C VAL A 519 -2.25 -0.76 27.45
N PHE A 520 -1.26 0.02 27.87
CA PHE A 520 0.14 -0.43 27.88
C PHE A 520 0.40 -1.52 28.93
N THR A 521 -0.26 -1.46 30.09
CA THR A 521 -0.19 -2.51 31.10
C THR A 521 -0.77 -3.83 30.57
N ALA A 522 -1.92 -3.79 29.91
CA ALA A 522 -2.49 -4.97 29.27
C ALA A 522 -1.55 -5.53 28.16
N LEU A 523 -0.97 -4.65 27.35
CA LEU A 523 -0.01 -5.05 26.31
C LEU A 523 1.24 -5.73 26.90
N ASN A 524 1.79 -5.16 27.97
CA ASN A 524 2.95 -5.72 28.67
C ASN A 524 2.64 -7.04 29.39
N HIS A 525 1.44 -7.18 29.94
CA HIS A 525 0.98 -8.43 30.57
C HIS A 525 0.87 -9.55 29.55
N ASP A 526 0.28 -9.29 28.38
CA ASP A 526 0.05 -10.31 27.35
C ASP A 526 1.36 -10.77 26.67
N ASN A 527 2.34 -9.86 26.54
CA ASN A 527 3.67 -10.19 26.02
C ASN A 527 4.78 -9.38 26.72
N PRO A 528 5.28 -9.86 27.85
CA PRO A 528 6.34 -9.17 28.62
C PRO A 528 7.68 -9.03 27.87
N LYS A 529 7.89 -9.81 26.80
CA LYS A 529 9.10 -9.73 25.95
C LYS A 529 9.01 -8.60 24.92
N ASP A 530 7.80 -8.15 24.59
CA ASP A 530 7.59 -6.99 23.71
C ASP A 530 7.87 -5.69 24.49
N PRO A 531 8.89 -4.92 24.12
CA PRO A 531 9.29 -3.74 24.90
C PRO A 531 8.24 -2.62 24.87
N ARG A 532 7.33 -2.62 23.90
CA ARG A 532 6.37 -1.52 23.66
C ARG A 532 5.42 -1.29 24.83
N GLY A 533 4.97 -2.37 25.48
CA GLY A 533 4.11 -2.27 26.66
C GLY A 533 4.82 -1.56 27.81
N LEU A 534 6.01 -2.05 28.19
CA LEU A 534 6.80 -1.48 29.28
C LEU A 534 7.25 -0.05 28.98
N PHE A 535 7.77 0.23 27.78
CA PHE A 535 8.16 1.60 27.41
C PHE A 535 6.96 2.54 27.37
N GLY A 536 5.80 2.08 26.93
CA GLY A 536 4.56 2.85 26.98
C GLY A 536 4.15 3.22 28.41
N ILE A 537 4.22 2.26 29.35
CA ILE A 537 3.96 2.51 30.79
C ILE A 537 4.92 3.57 31.32
N THR A 538 6.21 3.35 31.10
CA THR A 538 7.27 4.20 31.71
C THR A 538 7.28 5.61 31.11
N GLU A 539 7.03 5.79 29.82
CA GLU A 539 6.86 7.12 29.22
C GLU A 539 5.58 7.81 29.68
N THR A 540 4.50 7.05 29.90
CA THR A 540 3.27 7.60 30.48
C THR A 540 3.49 8.13 31.90
N LEU A 541 4.21 7.38 32.74
CA LEU A 541 4.63 7.82 34.08
C LEU A 541 5.54 9.04 34.04
N ALA A 542 6.52 9.04 33.15
CA ALA A 542 7.46 10.14 32.98
C ALA A 542 6.76 11.45 32.52
N SER A 543 5.75 11.33 31.64
CA SER A 543 4.93 12.47 31.20
C SER A 543 4.08 13.09 32.33
N GLN A 544 3.80 12.31 33.38
CA GLN A 544 3.16 12.76 34.60
C GLN A 544 4.19 13.28 35.66
N ASN A 545 5.44 13.47 35.27
CA ASN A 545 6.57 13.82 36.18
C ASN A 545 6.86 12.76 37.25
N ARG A 546 6.44 11.50 37.04
CA ARG A 546 6.65 10.34 37.93
C ARG A 546 7.88 9.54 37.50
N LEU A 547 9.03 10.21 37.33
CA LEU A 547 10.27 9.61 36.85
C LEU A 547 10.77 8.46 37.73
N ASN A 548 10.62 8.58 39.06
CA ASN A 548 11.03 7.51 39.98
C ASN A 548 10.18 6.25 39.85
N ASP A 549 8.89 6.39 39.52
CA ASP A 549 8.02 5.24 39.29
C ASP A 549 8.38 4.57 37.96
N ALA A 550 8.67 5.35 36.93
CA ALA A 550 9.17 4.82 35.66
C ALA A 550 10.47 4.02 35.81
N ILE A 551 11.43 4.55 36.63
CA ILE A 551 12.67 3.84 36.95
C ILE A 551 12.39 2.53 37.70
N LYS A 552 11.47 2.51 38.67
CA LYS A 552 11.09 1.28 39.41
C LYS A 552 10.51 0.22 38.48
N GLU A 553 9.65 0.59 37.50
CA GLU A 553 9.13 -0.38 36.54
C GLU A 553 10.23 -0.96 35.66
N MET A 554 11.20 -0.13 35.23
CA MET A 554 12.40 -0.61 34.52
C MET A 554 13.26 -1.53 35.40
N ASP A 555 13.44 -1.20 36.69
CA ASP A 555 14.19 -2.05 37.62
C ASP A 555 13.58 -3.43 37.80
N LYS A 556 12.24 -3.52 37.89
CA LYS A 556 11.51 -4.80 37.95
C LYS A 556 11.78 -5.63 36.71
N ALA A 557 11.68 -5.00 35.53
CA ALA A 557 11.87 -5.71 34.26
C ALA A 557 13.33 -6.16 34.06
N ILE A 558 14.32 -5.34 34.48
CA ILE A 558 15.72 -5.69 34.43
C ILE A 558 16.06 -6.82 35.46
N ALA A 559 15.39 -6.84 36.61
CA ALA A 559 15.56 -7.94 37.58
C ALA A 559 15.02 -9.27 37.02
N ALA A 560 13.96 -9.26 36.23
CA ALA A 560 13.41 -10.44 35.55
C ALA A 560 14.28 -10.92 34.39
N ASP A 561 14.93 -10.01 33.63
CA ASP A 561 15.85 -10.33 32.53
C ASP A 561 17.04 -9.36 32.52
N PRO A 562 18.11 -9.65 33.30
CA PRO A 562 19.28 -8.77 33.42
C PRO A 562 20.11 -8.65 32.12
N ALA A 563 19.88 -9.51 31.14
CA ALA A 563 20.64 -9.52 29.89
C ALA A 563 20.12 -8.48 28.85
N ARG A 564 18.94 -7.94 29.05
CA ARG A 564 18.29 -7.00 28.13
C ARG A 564 18.93 -5.60 28.19
N SER A 565 19.82 -5.36 27.22
CA SER A 565 20.52 -4.07 27.06
C SER A 565 19.56 -2.90 26.76
N ASP A 566 18.46 -3.14 26.07
CA ASP A 566 17.43 -2.13 25.77
C ASP A 566 16.75 -1.58 27.03
N LEU A 567 16.48 -2.42 28.02
CA LEU A 567 15.91 -1.99 29.30
C LEU A 567 16.90 -1.18 30.13
N ILE A 568 18.19 -1.61 30.17
CA ILE A 568 19.26 -0.87 30.84
C ILE A 568 19.44 0.51 30.21
N LEU A 569 19.41 0.58 28.88
CA LEU A 569 19.46 1.84 28.12
C LEU A 569 18.25 2.74 28.41
N GLY A 570 17.03 2.18 28.38
CA GLY A 570 15.80 2.91 28.71
C GLY A 570 15.84 3.50 30.11
N ARG A 571 16.27 2.72 31.12
CA ARG A 571 16.44 3.19 32.49
C ARG A 571 17.50 4.31 32.61
N ALA A 572 18.63 4.17 31.89
CA ALA A 572 19.66 5.21 31.87
C ALA A 572 19.13 6.56 31.36
N ASN A 573 18.26 6.52 30.32
CA ASN A 573 17.63 7.73 29.84
C ASN A 573 16.70 8.39 30.87
N PHE A 574 15.97 7.60 31.68
CA PHE A 574 15.18 8.13 32.79
C PHE A 574 16.05 8.70 33.90
N TYR A 575 17.21 8.09 34.22
CA TYR A 575 18.19 8.68 35.15
C TYR A 575 18.66 10.05 34.65
N VAL A 576 19.00 10.21 33.38
CA VAL A 576 19.39 11.52 32.80
C VAL A 576 18.25 12.54 32.95
N ARG A 577 17.00 12.17 32.66
CA ARG A 577 15.81 13.04 32.81
C ARG A 577 15.58 13.42 34.27
N ALA A 578 15.84 12.49 35.19
CA ALA A 578 15.76 12.73 36.64
C ALA A 578 17.01 13.44 37.23
N GLN A 579 17.96 13.87 36.39
CA GLN A 579 19.25 14.48 36.79
C GLN A 579 20.13 13.59 37.69
N ARG A 580 19.90 12.28 37.68
CA ARG A 580 20.64 11.25 38.36
C ARG A 580 21.80 10.78 37.44
N TYR A 581 22.77 11.71 37.23
CA TYR A 581 23.80 11.52 36.21
C TYR A 581 24.79 10.39 36.55
N ASP A 582 25.11 10.16 37.83
CA ASP A 582 26.05 9.10 38.21
C ASP A 582 25.50 7.71 37.91
N GLU A 583 24.22 7.47 38.18
CA GLU A 583 23.59 6.21 37.86
C GLU A 583 23.43 6.02 36.33
N ALA A 584 23.16 7.09 35.59
CA ALA A 584 23.12 7.04 34.14
C ALA A 584 24.50 6.67 33.56
N ILE A 585 25.58 7.31 34.05
CA ILE A 585 26.96 7.04 33.65
C ILE A 585 27.35 5.60 33.96
N ALA A 586 26.99 5.08 35.12
CA ALA A 586 27.24 3.68 35.48
C ALA A 586 26.53 2.70 34.54
N ALA A 587 25.29 3.00 34.19
CA ALA A 587 24.51 2.17 33.25
C ALA A 587 25.12 2.18 31.83
N TYR A 588 25.49 3.35 31.29
CA TYR A 588 26.13 3.44 29.97
C TYR A 588 27.51 2.74 29.97
N LYS A 589 28.31 2.87 31.02
CA LYS A 589 29.58 2.14 31.14
C LYS A 589 29.38 0.63 31.11
N LYS A 590 28.39 0.13 31.86
CA LYS A 590 28.04 -1.31 31.86
C LYS A 590 27.62 -1.81 30.47
N LEU A 591 26.90 -0.99 29.70
CA LEU A 591 26.55 -1.34 28.32
C LEU A 591 27.78 -1.33 27.39
N LEU A 592 28.72 -0.37 27.62
CA LEU A 592 29.96 -0.28 26.87
C LEU A 592 30.97 -1.41 27.21
N GLU A 593 30.80 -2.14 28.30
CA GLU A 593 31.56 -3.38 28.54
C GLU A 593 31.21 -4.46 27.50
N LYS A 594 29.97 -4.48 27.04
CA LYS A 594 29.52 -5.42 26.00
C LYS A 594 29.79 -4.89 24.59
N GLU A 595 29.68 -3.59 24.39
CA GLU A 595 29.82 -2.91 23.10
C GLU A 595 30.78 -1.71 23.21
N PRO A 596 32.11 -1.94 23.37
CA PRO A 596 33.06 -0.88 23.71
C PRO A 596 33.16 0.28 22.72
N ASN A 597 32.83 0.01 21.44
CA ASN A 597 32.91 0.99 20.36
C ASN A 597 31.52 1.41 19.83
N SER A 598 30.47 1.26 20.64
CA SER A 598 29.13 1.71 20.26
C SER A 598 29.05 3.24 20.16
N PRO A 599 28.89 3.84 18.95
CA PRO A 599 28.88 5.30 18.82
C PRO A 599 27.71 5.95 19.55
N ASP A 600 26.53 5.30 19.58
CA ASP A 600 25.36 5.82 20.29
C ASP A 600 25.58 5.86 21.80
N LEU A 601 26.09 4.78 22.38
CA LEU A 601 26.37 4.74 23.82
C LEU A 601 27.46 5.73 24.24
N LEU A 602 28.54 5.85 23.46
CA LEU A 602 29.57 6.84 23.67
C LEU A 602 29.04 8.27 23.56
N TYR A 603 28.16 8.54 22.62
CA TYR A 603 27.53 9.85 22.47
C TYR A 603 26.66 10.20 23.69
N ARG A 604 25.80 9.29 24.13
CA ARG A 604 24.94 9.48 25.32
C ARG A 604 25.75 9.66 26.59
N LEU A 605 26.82 8.90 26.74
CA LEU A 605 27.74 9.03 27.87
C LEU A 605 28.44 10.42 27.87
N GLY A 606 28.92 10.87 26.70
CA GLY A 606 29.55 12.19 26.56
C GLY A 606 28.57 13.33 26.86
N GLU A 607 27.35 13.27 26.35
CA GLU A 607 26.28 14.24 26.67
C GLU A 607 25.92 14.23 28.15
N THR A 608 25.94 13.06 28.81
CA THR A 608 25.66 12.97 30.25
C THR A 608 26.78 13.60 31.08
N TYR A 609 28.03 13.43 30.65
CA TYR A 609 29.15 14.12 31.29
C TYR A 609 29.05 15.64 31.12
N ILE A 610 28.65 16.16 29.94
CA ILE A 610 28.42 17.61 29.79
C ILE A 610 27.33 18.09 30.76
N ARG A 611 26.22 17.38 30.88
CA ARG A 611 25.13 17.76 31.80
C ARG A 611 25.51 17.70 33.25
N LYS A 612 26.40 16.79 33.62
CA LYS A 612 26.94 16.69 34.96
C LYS A 612 27.96 17.77 35.25
N GLY A 613 28.61 18.36 34.23
CA GLY A 613 29.71 19.32 34.37
C GLY A 613 31.10 18.70 34.28
N ASP A 614 31.21 17.41 34.03
CA ASP A 614 32.49 16.67 33.91
C ASP A 614 33.08 16.84 32.49
N ILE A 615 33.41 18.07 32.12
CA ILE A 615 33.76 18.46 30.75
C ILE A 615 34.97 17.71 30.17
N ASN A 616 35.99 17.43 31.00
CA ASN A 616 37.17 16.68 30.57
C ASN A 616 36.83 15.23 30.19
N LEU A 617 35.98 14.56 30.99
CA LEU A 617 35.49 13.21 30.66
C LEU A 617 34.57 13.18 29.43
N ALA A 618 33.81 14.25 29.23
CA ALA A 618 33.03 14.43 28.00
C ALA A 618 33.95 14.47 26.76
N ALA A 619 35.01 15.29 26.80
CA ALA A 619 35.98 15.40 25.72
C ALA A 619 36.65 14.07 25.39
N GLU A 620 37.10 13.33 26.41
CA GLU A 620 37.68 12.00 26.24
C GLU A 620 36.69 11.01 25.61
N THR A 621 35.47 11.05 26.07
CA THR A 621 34.40 10.18 25.55
C THR A 621 34.06 10.50 24.10
N PHE A 622 34.00 11.78 23.75
CA PHE A 622 33.78 12.16 22.33
C PHE A 622 34.99 11.85 21.44
N ARG A 623 36.25 11.91 21.95
CA ARG A 623 37.40 11.40 21.19
C ARG A 623 37.29 9.91 20.88
N LYS A 624 36.86 9.09 21.85
CA LYS A 624 36.58 7.65 21.63
C LYS A 624 35.45 7.47 20.61
N ASN A 625 34.38 8.29 20.67
CA ASN A 625 33.30 8.25 19.72
C ASN A 625 33.75 8.56 18.29
N VAL A 626 34.58 9.59 18.11
CA VAL A 626 35.20 9.93 16.83
C VAL A 626 36.07 8.80 16.28
N GLN A 627 36.79 8.10 17.13
CA GLN A 627 37.57 6.92 16.72
C GLN A 627 36.66 5.77 16.26
N ALA A 628 35.55 5.55 16.97
CA ALA A 628 34.56 4.51 16.62
C ALA A 628 33.77 4.83 15.35
N ALA A 629 33.49 6.10 15.09
CA ALA A 629 32.70 6.57 13.91
C ALA A 629 33.35 7.86 13.33
N PRO A 630 34.46 7.75 12.60
CA PRO A 630 35.23 8.91 12.13
C PRO A 630 34.52 9.81 11.15
N ASN A 631 33.48 9.31 10.46
CA ASN A 631 32.68 10.07 9.52
C ASN A 631 31.43 10.73 10.13
N ASN A 632 31.19 10.54 11.42
CA ASN A 632 30.06 11.16 12.11
C ASN A 632 30.44 12.56 12.61
N THR A 633 29.81 13.59 12.02
CA THR A 633 30.09 15.00 12.34
C THR A 633 29.55 15.43 13.70
N LEU A 634 28.56 14.76 14.29
CA LEU A 634 27.96 15.16 15.58
C LEU A 634 28.93 15.05 16.77
N PRO A 635 29.62 13.91 16.99
CA PRO A 635 30.63 13.82 18.07
C PRO A 635 31.82 14.78 17.84
N LEU A 636 32.23 14.97 16.58
CA LEU A 636 33.26 15.95 16.22
C LEU A 636 32.81 17.35 16.59
N LEU A 637 31.58 17.75 16.30
CA LEU A 637 31.07 19.06 16.66
C LEU A 637 31.05 19.27 18.19
N LYS A 638 30.59 18.27 18.94
CA LYS A 638 30.60 18.34 20.40
C LYS A 638 32.04 18.48 20.96
N LEU A 639 32.98 17.70 20.42
CA LEU A 639 34.39 17.79 20.77
C LEU A 639 34.97 19.17 20.44
N GLY A 640 34.70 19.71 19.25
CA GLY A 640 35.12 21.04 18.82
C GLY A 640 34.62 22.12 19.77
N LEU A 641 33.34 22.11 20.15
CA LEU A 641 32.73 23.06 21.09
C LEU A 641 33.34 22.97 22.49
N ILE A 642 33.66 21.77 22.98
CA ILE A 642 34.34 21.60 24.26
C ILE A 642 35.75 22.13 24.17
N LEU A 643 36.52 21.79 23.15
CA LEU A 643 37.88 22.27 22.97
C LEU A 643 37.98 23.79 22.78
N GLU A 644 36.92 24.43 22.25
CA GLU A 644 36.82 25.89 22.14
C GLU A 644 36.90 26.57 23.50
N SER A 645 36.30 25.96 24.52
CA SER A 645 36.26 26.54 25.89
C SER A 645 37.33 26.02 26.85
N THR A 646 37.92 24.86 26.60
CA THR A 646 38.78 24.19 27.57
C THR A 646 40.16 23.77 27.07
N GLY A 647 40.35 23.77 25.74
CA GLY A 647 41.53 23.22 25.08
C GLY A 647 42.42 24.25 24.40
N PRO A 648 43.59 23.82 23.88
CA PRO A 648 44.41 24.64 23.01
C PRO A 648 43.63 25.00 21.70
N ALA A 649 43.72 26.24 21.28
CA ALA A 649 43.03 26.77 20.09
C ALA A 649 43.23 25.90 18.82
N GLU A 650 44.45 25.41 18.63
CA GLU A 650 44.81 24.57 17.49
C GLU A 650 44.03 23.24 17.42
N GLN A 651 43.70 22.65 18.58
CA GLN A 651 42.94 21.40 18.61
C GLN A 651 41.47 21.64 18.14
N ALA A 652 40.84 22.71 18.59
CA ALA A 652 39.48 23.06 18.15
C ALA A 652 39.45 23.34 16.64
N LYS A 653 40.45 24.10 16.13
CA LYS A 653 40.63 24.40 14.73
C LYS A 653 40.74 23.14 13.87
N ALA A 654 41.62 22.20 14.25
CA ALA A 654 41.80 20.94 13.54
C ALA A 654 40.51 20.10 13.47
N VAL A 655 39.69 20.11 14.54
CA VAL A 655 38.40 19.41 14.57
C VAL A 655 37.39 20.08 13.62
N TYR A 656 37.31 21.41 13.60
CA TYR A 656 36.41 22.12 12.65
C TYR A 656 36.84 21.91 11.20
N GLU A 657 38.16 21.91 10.92
CA GLU A 657 38.65 21.58 9.58
C GLU A 657 38.28 20.13 9.18
N GLN A 658 38.36 19.18 10.08
CA GLN A 658 37.91 17.79 9.86
C GLN A 658 36.39 17.72 9.56
N ILE A 659 35.59 18.46 10.34
CA ILE A 659 34.15 18.54 10.08
C ILE A 659 33.87 19.07 8.68
N LEU A 660 34.55 20.17 8.28
CA LEU A 660 34.30 20.79 6.96
C LEU A 660 34.81 19.97 5.78
N LYS A 661 35.74 19.02 5.98
CA LYS A 661 36.07 18.01 4.97
C LYS A 661 34.95 16.99 4.78
N LEU A 662 34.20 16.65 5.84
CA LEU A 662 33.09 15.70 5.80
C LEU A 662 31.78 16.38 5.37
N ASP A 663 31.52 17.56 5.90
CA ASP A 663 30.35 18.40 5.61
C ASP A 663 30.76 19.85 5.38
N PRO A 664 31.02 20.27 4.14
CA PRO A 664 31.39 21.65 3.79
C PRO A 664 30.33 22.71 4.10
N ASN A 665 29.12 22.31 4.50
CA ASN A 665 28.00 23.17 4.84
C ASN A 665 27.64 23.17 6.32
N GLN A 666 28.49 22.64 7.17
CA GLN A 666 28.25 22.66 8.62
C GLN A 666 28.46 24.08 9.18
N ALA A 667 27.34 24.79 9.40
CA ALA A 667 27.32 26.21 9.70
C ALA A 667 28.11 26.60 10.96
N ILE A 668 28.02 25.80 12.04
CA ILE A 668 28.71 26.06 13.30
C ILE A 668 30.24 25.91 13.13
N ALA A 669 30.68 24.89 12.39
CA ALA A 669 32.09 24.69 12.12
C ALA A 669 32.68 25.82 11.25
N LEU A 670 31.92 26.25 10.20
CA LEU A 670 32.29 27.42 9.39
C LEU A 670 32.44 28.68 10.25
N ASN A 671 31.45 28.93 11.11
CA ASN A 671 31.45 30.11 12.00
C ASN A 671 32.66 30.13 12.95
N ASN A 672 32.86 29.02 13.65
CA ASN A 672 33.90 28.97 14.66
C ASN A 672 35.31 28.98 14.06
N LEU A 673 35.52 28.30 12.94
CA LEU A 673 36.78 28.39 12.20
C LEU A 673 37.02 29.80 11.62
N ALA A 674 35.98 30.46 11.12
CA ALA A 674 36.05 31.84 10.65
C ALA A 674 36.45 32.80 11.79
N PHE A 675 35.82 32.66 12.98
CA PHE A 675 36.15 33.44 14.17
C PHE A 675 37.61 33.24 14.57
N ARG A 676 38.10 31.98 14.64
CA ARG A 676 39.50 31.66 14.97
C ARG A 676 40.50 32.30 14.00
N LYS A 677 40.27 32.14 12.69
CA LYS A 677 41.12 32.80 11.66
C LYS A 677 41.16 34.31 11.85
N ALA A 678 40.02 34.92 12.17
CA ALA A 678 39.94 36.35 12.41
C ALA A 678 40.71 36.79 13.69
N GLU A 679 40.67 36.02 14.74
CA GLU A 679 41.47 36.30 15.97
C GLU A 679 42.97 36.14 15.75
N GLU A 680 43.40 35.14 14.96
CA GLU A 680 44.77 34.92 14.55
C GLU A 680 45.29 36.03 13.59
N GLY A 681 44.38 36.79 12.98
CA GLY A 681 44.72 37.72 11.90
C GLY A 681 45.16 37.02 10.60
N SER A 682 44.92 35.73 10.48
CA SER A 682 45.35 34.88 9.35
C SER A 682 44.21 34.77 8.33
N ASP A 683 44.49 35.02 7.05
CA ASP A 683 43.56 34.77 5.92
C ASP A 683 42.14 35.34 6.17
N LEU A 684 42.04 36.63 6.42
CA LEU A 684 40.77 37.31 6.69
C LEU A 684 39.74 37.22 5.54
N ASP A 685 40.21 36.97 4.32
CA ASP A 685 39.29 36.81 3.15
C ASP A 685 38.61 35.45 3.23
N ALA A 686 39.33 34.37 3.54
CA ALA A 686 38.73 33.05 3.79
C ALA A 686 37.82 33.08 5.02
N ALA A 687 38.22 33.77 6.11
CA ALA A 687 37.38 33.97 7.29
C ALA A 687 36.04 34.63 6.92
N LEU A 688 36.08 35.71 6.11
CA LEU A 688 34.91 36.43 5.66
C LEU A 688 33.98 35.51 4.83
N ALA A 689 34.53 34.77 3.85
CA ALA A 689 33.77 33.86 3.03
C ALA A 689 33.06 32.77 3.85
N MET A 690 33.77 32.19 4.85
CA MET A 690 33.23 31.19 5.76
C MET A 690 32.08 31.75 6.63
N ALA A 691 32.25 32.94 7.21
CA ALA A 691 31.25 33.61 8.03
C ALA A 691 30.01 33.99 7.23
N GLN A 692 30.19 34.51 6.00
CA GLN A 692 29.09 34.78 5.09
C GLN A 692 28.29 33.52 4.75
N LYS A 693 28.99 32.41 4.46
CA LYS A 693 28.37 31.13 4.19
C LYS A 693 27.61 30.60 5.43
N ALA A 694 28.21 30.68 6.63
CA ALA A 694 27.55 30.30 7.88
C ALA A 694 26.28 31.10 8.11
N ARG A 695 26.33 32.42 7.90
CA ARG A 695 25.18 33.35 7.99
C ARG A 695 24.08 33.01 6.97
N GLN A 696 24.45 32.64 5.75
CA GLN A 696 23.50 32.20 4.73
C GLN A 696 22.79 30.90 5.12
N LEU A 697 23.53 29.95 5.70
CA LEU A 697 23.00 28.65 6.14
C LEU A 697 22.09 28.81 7.37
N GLN A 698 22.39 29.75 8.27
CA GLN A 698 21.62 30.03 9.48
C GLN A 698 21.33 31.52 9.64
N PRO A 699 20.42 32.10 8.84
CA PRO A 699 20.18 33.53 8.77
C PRO A 699 19.65 34.18 10.05
N ASN A 700 19.02 33.41 10.93
CA ASN A 700 18.43 33.88 12.18
C ASN A 700 19.34 33.67 13.40
N ALA A 701 20.54 33.06 13.24
CA ALA A 701 21.46 32.82 14.35
C ALA A 701 22.29 34.08 14.63
N ASN A 702 22.08 34.71 15.78
CA ASN A 702 22.79 35.91 16.19
C ASN A 702 24.32 35.71 16.29
N ALA A 703 24.77 34.53 16.72
CA ALA A 703 26.18 34.15 16.76
C ALA A 703 26.87 34.20 15.38
N MET A 704 26.16 33.82 14.31
CA MET A 704 26.69 33.93 12.94
C MET A 704 26.82 35.38 12.49
N ALA A 705 25.88 36.22 12.92
CA ALA A 705 25.93 37.65 12.65
C ALA A 705 27.08 38.32 13.42
N ASP A 706 27.28 37.99 14.69
CA ASP A 706 28.34 38.51 15.55
C ASP A 706 29.71 38.18 14.93
N THR A 707 29.97 36.92 14.61
CA THR A 707 31.22 36.53 13.93
C THR A 707 31.48 37.30 12.65
N LEU A 708 30.45 37.44 11.81
CA LEU A 708 30.58 38.21 10.57
C LEU A 708 30.90 39.66 10.83
N GLY A 709 30.20 40.31 11.78
CA GLY A 709 30.48 41.66 12.22
C GLY A 709 31.88 41.84 12.78
N TRP A 710 32.36 40.88 13.57
CA TRP A 710 33.70 40.90 14.11
C TRP A 710 34.78 40.82 13.02
N ILE A 711 34.58 39.97 12.01
CA ILE A 711 35.49 39.88 10.85
C ILE A 711 35.49 41.17 10.04
N TYR A 712 34.37 41.86 9.91
CA TYR A 712 34.34 43.20 9.27
C TYR A 712 35.18 44.22 10.06
N ILE A 713 35.18 44.18 11.41
CA ILE A 713 36.09 45.02 12.22
C ILE A 713 37.55 44.67 11.92
N LYS A 714 37.92 43.41 11.93
CA LYS A 714 39.30 42.94 11.65
C LYS A 714 39.76 43.36 10.23
N LYS A 715 38.85 43.46 9.27
CA LYS A 715 39.09 43.95 7.89
C LYS A 715 38.98 45.47 7.74
N SER A 716 38.82 46.23 8.83
CA SER A 716 38.61 47.67 8.80
C SER A 716 37.34 48.13 8.02
N GLN A 717 36.34 47.28 7.90
CA GLN A 717 35.03 47.54 7.29
C GLN A 717 34.01 47.97 8.35
N SER A 718 34.31 49.02 9.08
CA SER A 718 33.56 49.47 10.26
C SER A 718 32.10 49.83 9.98
N ALA A 719 31.74 50.29 8.77
CA ALA A 719 30.34 50.60 8.40
C ALA A 719 29.45 49.34 8.29
N ASP A 720 30.00 48.24 7.77
CA ASP A 720 29.27 46.96 7.67
C ASP A 720 29.15 46.31 9.05
N ALA A 721 30.21 46.40 9.87
CA ALA A 721 30.19 45.95 11.23
C ALA A 721 29.13 46.68 12.08
N GLU A 722 29.12 48.03 12.00
CA GLU A 722 28.14 48.88 12.70
C GLU A 722 26.69 48.45 12.41
N ARG A 723 26.36 48.21 11.15
CA ARG A 723 25.01 47.81 10.74
C ARG A 723 24.58 46.50 11.42
N ILE A 724 25.50 45.55 11.49
CA ILE A 724 25.24 44.25 12.11
C ILE A 724 25.08 44.42 13.63
N PHE A 725 26.00 45.05 14.28
CA PHE A 725 25.98 45.17 15.74
C PHE A 725 24.87 46.06 16.27
N LYS A 726 24.45 47.06 15.54
CA LYS A 726 23.26 47.88 15.84
C LYS A 726 21.99 47.01 15.90
N ASP A 727 21.84 46.06 14.99
CA ASP A 727 20.72 45.08 15.00
C ASP A 727 20.85 44.11 16.17
N LEU A 728 22.06 43.59 16.43
CA LEU A 728 22.30 42.63 17.50
C LEU A 728 22.05 43.22 18.90
N VAL A 729 22.51 44.41 19.20
CA VAL A 729 22.28 45.07 20.51
C VAL A 729 20.80 45.45 20.68
N THR A 730 20.05 45.62 19.61
CA THR A 730 18.63 45.88 19.67
C THR A 730 17.88 44.57 20.02
N LYS A 731 18.32 43.45 19.47
CA LYS A 731 17.72 42.10 19.72
C LYS A 731 18.07 41.54 21.08
N GLU A 732 19.32 41.74 21.52
CA GLU A 732 19.85 41.23 22.79
C GLU A 732 20.55 42.33 23.58
N PRO A 733 19.79 43.30 24.17
CA PRO A 733 20.38 44.47 24.84
C PRO A 733 21.15 44.16 26.14
N ALA A 734 21.06 42.94 26.66
CA ALA A 734 21.81 42.51 27.81
C ALA A 734 23.14 41.78 27.45
N ASN A 735 23.40 41.55 26.17
CA ASN A 735 24.59 40.81 25.72
C ASN A 735 25.79 41.72 25.66
N TYR A 736 26.72 41.60 26.66
CA TYR A 736 27.89 42.44 26.74
C TYR A 736 28.85 42.31 25.53
N THR A 737 28.92 41.14 24.92
CA THR A 737 29.80 40.88 23.76
C THR A 737 29.36 41.70 22.57
N TYR A 738 28.07 41.80 22.31
CA TYR A 738 27.54 42.59 21.17
C TYR A 738 27.77 44.08 21.40
N HIS A 739 27.61 44.58 22.62
CA HIS A 739 27.94 45.96 22.98
C HIS A 739 29.44 46.26 22.88
N TYR A 740 30.30 45.30 23.29
CA TYR A 740 31.74 45.42 23.13
C TYR A 740 32.14 45.49 21.66
N HIS A 741 31.65 44.54 20.84
CA HIS A 741 31.94 44.55 19.40
C HIS A 741 31.39 45.81 18.70
N TYR A 742 30.19 46.25 19.11
CA TYR A 742 29.61 47.51 18.57
C TYR A 742 30.47 48.73 18.93
N GLY A 743 30.92 48.79 20.17
CA GLY A 743 31.85 49.86 20.62
C GLY A 743 33.15 49.86 19.83
N MET A 744 33.72 48.68 19.54
CA MET A 744 34.92 48.55 18.70
C MET A 744 34.65 49.01 17.24
N ALA A 745 33.53 48.69 16.65
CA ALA A 745 33.16 49.13 15.32
C ALA A 745 32.99 50.65 15.23
N LEU A 746 32.34 51.27 16.22
CA LEU A 746 32.17 52.73 16.32
C LEU A 746 33.50 53.45 16.57
N SER A 747 34.37 52.89 17.44
CA SER A 747 35.72 53.42 17.68
C SER A 747 36.52 53.44 16.38
N GLN A 748 36.54 52.37 15.63
CA GLN A 748 37.25 52.24 14.36
C GLN A 748 36.69 53.22 13.30
N LYS A 749 35.41 53.53 13.34
CA LYS A 749 34.74 54.51 12.48
C LYS A 749 35.07 55.97 12.88
N GLY A 750 35.60 56.21 14.09
CA GLY A 750 35.90 57.50 14.62
C GLY A 750 34.81 58.14 15.50
N ASP A 751 33.66 57.45 15.71
CA ASP A 751 32.59 57.89 16.62
C ASP A 751 32.93 57.51 18.08
N LYS A 752 33.89 58.25 18.65
CA LYS A 752 34.38 58.03 20.01
C LYS A 752 33.29 58.17 21.08
N ALA A 753 32.34 59.09 20.87
CA ALA A 753 31.28 59.32 21.86
C ALA A 753 30.30 58.14 21.95
N SER A 754 29.87 57.61 20.81
CA SER A 754 29.01 56.41 20.78
C SER A 754 29.77 55.16 21.17
N ALA A 755 31.05 55.01 20.77
CA ALA A 755 31.89 53.88 21.18
C ALA A 755 32.00 53.81 22.70
N LYS A 756 32.26 54.95 23.36
CA LYS A 756 32.35 55.01 24.83
C LYS A 756 31.06 54.58 25.52
N ARG A 757 29.92 55.02 25.00
CA ARG A 757 28.59 54.61 25.53
C ARG A 757 28.38 53.10 25.43
N GLU A 758 28.63 52.50 24.27
CA GLU A 758 28.44 51.05 24.08
C GLU A 758 29.38 50.22 24.95
N LEU A 759 30.64 50.59 25.05
CA LEU A 759 31.60 49.93 25.92
C LEU A 759 31.24 50.07 27.41
N GLN A 760 30.66 51.20 27.84
CA GLN A 760 30.12 51.36 29.19
C GLN A 760 28.93 50.47 29.47
N ILE A 761 28.05 50.24 28.47
CA ILE A 761 26.94 49.29 28.57
C ILE A 761 27.49 47.88 28.64
N ALA A 762 28.51 47.53 27.85
CA ALA A 762 29.19 46.24 27.92
C ALA A 762 29.72 45.96 29.33
N LEU A 763 30.38 46.93 30.00
CA LEU A 763 30.85 46.80 31.38
C LEU A 763 29.75 46.54 32.40
N LYS A 764 28.57 47.17 32.20
CA LYS A 764 27.43 47.01 33.10
C LYS A 764 26.72 45.64 32.96
N ASN A 765 26.90 44.97 31.84
CA ASN A 765 26.25 43.72 31.53
C ASN A 765 27.06 42.47 32.00
N ASN A 766 27.85 42.59 33.06
CA ASN A 766 28.60 41.52 33.72
C ASN A 766 29.49 40.71 32.76
N PRO A 767 30.50 41.32 32.12
CA PRO A 767 31.42 40.61 31.26
C PRO A 767 32.28 39.62 32.01
N SER A 768 32.83 38.59 31.32
CA SER A 768 33.81 37.69 31.87
C SER A 768 35.08 38.46 32.37
N LYS A 769 35.88 37.87 33.26
CA LYS A 769 37.10 38.52 33.75
C LYS A 769 38.07 38.92 32.63
N ASP A 770 38.21 38.08 31.61
CA ASP A 770 39.08 38.32 30.47
C ASP A 770 38.50 39.43 29.54
N ASP A 771 37.21 39.43 29.32
CA ASP A 771 36.56 40.44 28.49
C ASP A 771 36.43 41.77 29.22
N LEU A 772 36.29 41.76 30.55
CA LEU A 772 36.32 42.97 31.36
C LEU A 772 37.62 43.78 31.11
N LYS A 773 38.77 43.09 31.07
CA LYS A 773 40.05 43.74 30.77
C LYS A 773 40.08 44.30 29.36
N LYS A 774 39.66 43.53 28.35
CA LYS A 774 39.60 43.98 26.95
C LYS A 774 38.72 45.22 26.78
N ILE A 775 37.54 45.24 27.44
CA ILE A 775 36.62 46.39 27.38
C ILE A 775 37.26 47.63 28.07
N GLN A 776 37.95 47.46 29.22
CA GLN A 776 38.64 48.51 29.93
C GLN A 776 39.80 49.07 29.08
N ASP A 777 40.58 48.23 28.45
CA ASP A 777 41.67 48.61 27.56
C ASP A 777 41.12 49.39 26.37
N ALA A 778 40.02 48.94 25.73
CA ALA A 778 39.35 49.64 24.63
C ALA A 778 38.84 51.04 25.06
N LEU A 779 38.28 51.16 26.28
CA LEU A 779 37.87 52.46 26.81
C LEU A 779 39.01 53.41 27.09
N SER A 780 40.19 52.92 27.47
CA SER A 780 41.35 53.72 27.74
C SER A 780 41.99 54.34 26.48
N THR A 781 41.74 53.72 25.32
CA THR A 781 42.27 54.17 24.00
C THR A 781 41.38 55.15 23.29
N LEU A 782 40.16 55.42 23.76
CA LEU A 782 39.23 56.40 23.18
C LEU A 782 39.52 57.82 23.68
#